data_936d6b352f7eec2df7a747d77f7f7d97
#
_entry.id   936d6b352f7eec2df7a747d77f7f7d97
#
_cell.length_a   1.000
_cell.length_b   1.000
_cell.length_c   1.000
_cell.angle_alpha   90.00
_cell.angle_beta   90.00
_cell.angle_gamma   90.00
#
_symmetry.space_group_name_H-M   'P 1'
#
loop_
_entity.id
_entity.type
_entity.pdbx_description
1 polymer ?
#
loop_
_entity_poly.entity_id
_entity_poly.type
_entity_poly.pdbx_seq_one_letter_code
_entity_poly.pdbx_strand_id
1 'polypeptide(L)'
;MASREAKAEDRARALHTPVELRVHGVGGTTPDVLLRHPHPEQVAGDDTAGFYRRPDSNDLEAYAWGGITSRSGTRALWLVLLPFALANAAGFMLASGEDPRSRTARGLVRLLALSVTVLAVLWAGGLGLDLIAFQCGASAVCIDRHWWLTFFGNPFFADRPVRRMVIGLVIPVGLIAFWRFATRFTRTRYEDAFTSEPVEVERGLEGDLAAEATMADRQFWHSPRFGARLASGHFAAASSALAAATAYSIQRLREQAGFDIGLETALFLIAVVLTVAATVTVWLWGSGPTWALARAGWLVLAAVAFFGLAREGPTNPLPDDLPGYSRLALATGLAALVVAVALLFVIPTESGQRIKPVATSALALWALISLLAGSHVRLADWLGDRAIDPLEEGQATIIYSYGYDWFALASLALVAGAALATVIAGFWLWSRTRSVEVVEAIAKEYAQAPADLEGLRWIRSIIRARSVARLSDEAATALGVLLAVVLGGTLAFYGVRVFTTGSPFGSFDRLPDGWRSLIPVASWVGSMLPLAGLAVMYSSFRSPGTRRRVGVIWDIVTFWPRWYHPLAPPPYSARAVPELGIRLQRLTSDGAAVTLSAHSQGSVIAAASIARLPRSIRSRMALLTHGSPLRRLYGLFFPAYFGHDQLAGLASRLEGRWINLFRATDAIGGPIGIEDRLVPDPVSAERAPGDPLPPVQGHTFYQGDAYDQAIAELSHDLATASS
;
A
#
# COMPACT_ATOMS: atom_id res chain seq x y z
N MET A 1 17.67 60.17 -9.73
CA MET A 1 18.21 59.22 -10.71
C MET A 1 18.91 58.05 -10.00
N ALA A 2 19.88 58.26 -9.15
CA ALA A 2 20.63 57.19 -8.46
C ALA A 2 19.79 56.16 -7.67
N SER A 3 18.64 56.54 -7.09
CA SER A 3 17.76 55.63 -6.36
C SER A 3 16.91 54.72 -7.28
N ARG A 4 16.69 55.10 -8.54
CA ARG A 4 16.01 54.26 -9.54
C ARG A 4 16.98 53.30 -10.22
N GLU A 5 18.22 53.73 -10.43
CA GLU A 5 19.29 52.87 -10.97
C GLU A 5 19.72 51.81 -9.96
N ALA A 6 19.91 52.16 -8.68
CA ALA A 6 20.20 51.20 -7.63
C ALA A 6 19.05 50.16 -7.44
N LYS A 7 17.79 50.61 -7.54
CA LYS A 7 16.64 49.66 -7.53
C LYS A 7 16.54 48.80 -8.79
N ALA A 8 17.00 49.31 -9.95
CA ALA A 8 17.05 48.56 -11.19
C ALA A 8 18.22 47.54 -11.18
N GLU A 9 19.38 47.93 -10.63
CA GLU A 9 20.52 47.03 -10.41
C GLU A 9 20.25 45.97 -9.36
N ASP A 10 19.60 46.31 -8.23
CA ASP A 10 19.13 45.32 -7.23
C ASP A 10 18.07 44.38 -7.81
N ARG A 11 17.20 44.89 -8.69
CA ARG A 11 16.21 44.07 -9.38
C ARG A 11 16.86 43.20 -10.47
N ALA A 12 17.88 43.70 -11.16
CA ALA A 12 18.66 42.92 -12.12
C ALA A 12 19.53 41.84 -11.42
N ARG A 13 20.15 42.17 -10.27
CA ARG A 13 20.85 41.19 -9.43
C ARG A 13 19.90 40.16 -8.86
N ALA A 14 18.72 40.54 -8.40
CA ALA A 14 17.69 39.59 -7.90
C ALA A 14 17.16 38.68 -9.00
N LEU A 15 17.24 39.09 -10.28
CA LEU A 15 16.86 38.28 -11.44
C LEU A 15 17.93 37.21 -11.82
N HIS A 16 19.14 37.28 -11.30
CA HIS A 16 20.25 36.40 -11.65
C HIS A 16 20.70 35.47 -10.54
N THR A 17 20.17 35.59 -9.29
CA THR A 17 20.50 34.65 -8.21
C THR A 17 19.58 33.46 -8.31
N PRO A 18 20.10 32.23 -8.47
CA PRO A 18 19.27 31.02 -8.47
C PRO A 18 18.51 30.87 -7.14
N VAL A 19 17.22 30.54 -7.24
CA VAL A 19 16.39 30.23 -6.07
C VAL A 19 16.64 28.79 -5.68
N GLU A 20 17.04 28.55 -4.43
CA GLU A 20 17.06 27.20 -3.85
C GLU A 20 15.67 26.86 -3.34
N LEU A 21 15.04 25.80 -3.92
CA LEU A 21 13.77 25.26 -3.43
C LEU A 21 13.99 23.91 -2.73
N ARG A 22 13.79 23.87 -1.42
CA ARG A 22 13.95 22.67 -0.58
C ARG A 22 12.68 21.84 -0.52
N VAL A 23 12.78 20.56 -0.84
CA VAL A 23 11.69 19.59 -0.73
C VAL A 23 12.08 18.50 0.26
N HIS A 24 11.33 18.37 1.35
CA HIS A 24 11.63 17.38 2.37
C HIS A 24 10.93 16.03 2.11
N GLY A 25 11.48 14.97 2.75
CA GLY A 25 10.98 13.60 2.67
C GLY A 25 9.85 13.26 3.63
N VAL A 26 9.69 11.96 3.85
CA VAL A 26 8.65 11.35 4.70
C VAL A 26 8.63 11.91 6.12
N GLY A 27 7.42 12.05 6.68
CA GLY A 27 7.22 12.48 8.06
C GLY A 27 7.29 13.98 8.29
N GLY A 28 7.53 14.74 7.22
CA GLY A 28 7.40 16.19 7.15
C GLY A 28 8.22 16.94 8.19
N THR A 29 9.36 17.47 7.78
CA THR A 29 10.01 18.53 8.53
C THR A 29 9.18 19.80 8.40
N THR A 30 9.09 20.59 9.45
CA THR A 30 8.37 21.85 9.45
C THR A 30 9.12 22.91 8.63
N PRO A 31 8.44 23.93 8.09
CA PRO A 31 9.06 24.96 7.27
C PRO A 31 10.18 25.73 8.00
N ASP A 32 10.03 25.95 9.30
CA ASP A 32 11.03 26.59 10.15
C ASP A 32 12.37 25.82 10.20
N VAL A 33 12.30 24.49 10.28
CA VAL A 33 13.50 23.63 10.24
C VAL A 33 14.12 23.59 8.84
N LEU A 34 13.30 23.52 7.78
CA LEU A 34 13.78 23.48 6.38
C LEU A 34 14.52 24.77 6.02
N LEU A 35 13.96 25.90 6.43
CA LEU A 35 14.48 27.22 6.13
C LEU A 35 15.47 27.74 7.18
N ARG A 36 15.63 27.00 8.30
CA ARG A 36 16.42 27.44 9.47
C ARG A 36 16.02 28.85 9.91
N HIS A 37 14.72 29.10 9.94
CA HIS A 37 14.15 30.40 10.32
C HIS A 37 12.91 30.21 11.18
N PRO A 38 12.78 30.87 12.34
CA PRO A 38 11.69 30.62 13.30
C PRO A 38 10.30 31.02 12.77
N HIS A 39 10.23 31.94 11.84
CA HIS A 39 8.99 32.52 11.32
C HIS A 39 9.00 32.56 9.76
N PRO A 40 8.87 31.41 9.09
CA PRO A 40 8.77 31.41 7.62
C PRO A 40 7.41 31.91 7.18
N GLU A 41 7.37 32.65 6.06
CA GLU A 41 6.14 33.16 5.46
C GLU A 41 5.63 32.17 4.40
N GLN A 42 4.33 31.89 4.41
CA GLN A 42 3.70 31.08 3.39
C GLN A 42 3.46 31.90 2.12
N VAL A 43 4.04 31.47 1.01
CA VAL A 43 3.96 32.18 -0.30
C VAL A 43 3.04 31.50 -1.30
N ALA A 44 2.68 30.22 -1.08
CA ALA A 44 1.72 29.48 -1.90
C ALA A 44 1.24 28.21 -1.17
N GLY A 45 0.17 27.58 -1.68
CA GLY A 45 -0.42 26.38 -1.11
C GLY A 45 -1.32 26.64 0.08
N ASP A 46 -1.49 25.65 0.96
CA ASP A 46 -2.28 25.72 2.18
C ASP A 46 -1.55 25.10 3.39
N ASP A 47 -2.19 25.04 4.56
CA ASP A 47 -1.62 24.51 5.81
C ASP A 47 -1.26 23.01 5.74
N THR A 48 -1.82 22.26 4.79
CA THR A 48 -1.54 20.83 4.62
C THR A 48 -0.38 20.57 3.67
N ALA A 49 -0.22 21.42 2.64
CA ALA A 49 0.90 21.42 1.71
C ALA A 49 1.12 22.86 1.21
N GLY A 50 2.23 23.47 1.60
CA GLY A 50 2.51 24.87 1.33
C GLY A 50 3.97 25.13 0.98
N PHE A 51 4.17 26.22 0.23
CA PHE A 51 5.48 26.77 -0.05
C PHE A 51 5.74 27.94 0.89
N TYR A 52 6.92 27.96 1.46
CA TYR A 52 7.33 28.91 2.49
C TYR A 52 8.65 29.55 2.09
N ARG A 53 8.87 30.78 2.50
CA ARG A 53 10.06 31.56 2.23
C ARG A 53 10.55 32.22 3.53
N ARG A 54 11.83 32.56 3.61
CA ARG A 54 12.37 33.38 4.68
C ARG A 54 11.95 34.84 4.44
N PRO A 55 11.52 35.57 5.47
CA PRO A 55 11.17 36.98 5.34
C PRO A 55 12.35 37.89 4.90
N ASP A 56 13.57 37.46 5.25
CA ASP A 56 14.82 38.19 4.99
C ASP A 56 15.54 37.80 3.68
N SER A 57 15.00 36.85 2.91
CA SER A 57 15.63 36.32 1.70
C SER A 57 14.60 35.84 0.67
N ASN A 58 14.84 36.18 -0.60
CA ASN A 58 14.01 35.76 -1.73
C ASN A 58 14.61 34.56 -2.51
N ASP A 59 15.80 34.10 -2.12
CA ASP A 59 16.58 33.07 -2.81
C ASP A 59 16.41 31.66 -2.20
N LEU A 60 15.70 31.53 -1.09
CA LEU A 60 15.47 30.27 -0.41
C LEU A 60 14.00 30.02 -0.10
N GLU A 61 13.46 28.97 -0.69
CA GLU A 61 12.10 28.47 -0.44
C GLU A 61 12.09 27.04 0.05
N ALA A 62 10.98 26.63 0.68
CA ALA A 62 10.75 25.26 1.10
C ALA A 62 9.32 24.81 0.76
N TYR A 63 9.18 23.59 0.25
CA TYR A 63 7.91 22.92 0.08
C TYR A 63 7.66 21.93 1.22
N ALA A 64 6.71 22.24 2.08
CA ALA A 64 6.30 21.43 3.22
C ALA A 64 4.97 20.73 2.88
N TRP A 65 5.03 19.47 2.47
CA TRP A 65 3.87 18.66 2.04
C TRP A 65 3.47 17.57 3.05
N GLY A 66 4.11 17.51 4.21
CA GLY A 66 3.88 16.47 5.23
C GLY A 66 2.44 16.37 5.75
N GLY A 67 1.65 17.46 5.66
CA GLY A 67 0.24 17.45 6.04
C GLY A 67 -0.66 16.58 5.17
N ILE A 68 -0.25 16.28 3.94
CA ILE A 68 -0.97 15.36 3.04
C ILE A 68 -0.56 13.90 3.19
N THR A 69 0.38 13.57 4.07
CA THR A 69 0.87 12.20 4.33
C THR A 69 0.86 11.85 5.82
N SER A 70 1.92 11.21 6.28
CA SER A 70 2.10 10.65 7.61
C SER A 70 2.17 11.66 8.76
N ARG A 71 2.30 12.97 8.51
CA ARG A 71 2.30 13.98 9.58
C ARG A 71 0.93 14.09 10.28
N SER A 72 -0.16 13.87 9.55
CA SER A 72 -1.51 13.89 10.11
C SER A 72 -1.82 12.62 10.91
N GLY A 73 -2.10 12.75 12.22
CA GLY A 73 -2.47 11.62 13.09
C GLY A 73 -3.72 10.88 12.60
N THR A 74 -4.71 11.59 12.06
CA THR A 74 -5.95 10.98 11.55
C THR A 74 -5.70 10.02 10.37
N ARG A 75 -4.60 10.20 9.64
CA ARG A 75 -4.22 9.31 8.53
C ARG A 75 -3.65 7.98 8.99
N ALA A 76 -3.21 7.87 10.24
CA ALA A 76 -2.84 6.57 10.82
C ALA A 76 -4.02 5.58 10.80
N LEU A 77 -5.26 6.06 10.83
CA LEU A 77 -6.46 5.22 10.70
C LEU A 77 -6.55 4.52 9.34
N TRP A 78 -5.90 5.06 8.32
CA TRP A 78 -5.88 4.46 6.98
C TRP A 78 -4.98 3.23 6.87
N LEU A 79 -4.20 2.89 7.91
CA LEU A 79 -3.45 1.63 7.97
C LEU A 79 -4.35 0.39 7.81
N VAL A 80 -5.62 0.48 8.16
CA VAL A 80 -6.63 -0.56 7.86
C VAL A 80 -6.75 -0.81 6.34
N LEU A 81 -6.45 0.18 5.52
CA LEU A 81 -6.47 0.08 4.05
C LEU A 81 -5.16 -0.44 3.44
N LEU A 82 -4.18 -0.85 4.27
CA LEU A 82 -2.89 -1.36 3.81
C LEU A 82 -3.02 -2.52 2.79
N PRO A 83 -3.91 -3.51 2.96
CA PRO A 83 -4.09 -4.56 1.95
C PRO A 83 -4.46 -4.00 0.57
N PHE A 84 -5.32 -3.00 0.53
CA PHE A 84 -5.74 -2.34 -0.70
C PHE A 84 -4.61 -1.50 -1.32
N ALA A 85 -3.81 -0.83 -0.48
CA ALA A 85 -2.63 -0.08 -0.91
C ALA A 85 -1.58 -1.00 -1.55
N LEU A 86 -1.28 -2.14 -0.92
CA LEU A 86 -0.35 -3.15 -1.44
C LEU A 86 -0.85 -3.74 -2.76
N ALA A 87 -2.14 -4.10 -2.85
CA ALA A 87 -2.75 -4.60 -4.08
C ALA A 87 -2.67 -3.57 -5.23
N ASN A 88 -2.84 -2.28 -4.91
CA ASN A 88 -2.66 -1.21 -5.90
C ASN A 88 -1.20 -1.05 -6.32
N ALA A 89 -0.27 -1.01 -5.38
CA ALA A 89 1.16 -0.82 -5.64
C ALA A 89 1.76 -1.97 -6.45
N ALA A 90 1.28 -3.21 -6.25
CA ALA A 90 1.74 -4.38 -6.99
C ALA A 90 1.62 -4.22 -8.52
N GLY A 91 0.58 -3.52 -8.99
CA GLY A 91 0.39 -3.26 -10.41
C GLY A 91 1.45 -2.36 -11.02
N PHE A 92 1.97 -1.40 -10.25
CA PHE A 92 3.05 -0.51 -10.69
C PHE A 92 4.45 -1.16 -10.64
N MET A 93 4.57 -2.34 -10.03
CA MET A 93 5.80 -3.12 -10.02
C MET A 93 6.02 -3.92 -11.31
N LEU A 94 5.02 -4.00 -12.19
CA LEU A 94 5.15 -4.66 -13.48
C LEU A 94 6.00 -3.83 -14.43
N ALA A 95 6.76 -4.51 -15.30
CA ALA A 95 7.46 -3.84 -16.38
C ALA A 95 6.46 -3.23 -17.37
N SER A 96 6.83 -2.09 -17.96
CA SER A 96 6.09 -1.52 -19.08
C SER A 96 6.25 -2.43 -20.32
N GLY A 97 5.18 -2.61 -21.07
CA GLY A 97 5.18 -3.41 -22.31
C GLY A 97 3.80 -3.55 -22.89
N GLU A 98 3.69 -3.46 -24.21
CA GLU A 98 2.43 -3.66 -24.97
C GLU A 98 2.23 -5.12 -25.39
N ASP A 99 3.19 -5.98 -25.16
CA ASP A 99 3.12 -7.38 -25.54
C ASP A 99 1.97 -8.11 -24.84
N PRO A 100 1.45 -9.21 -25.40
CA PRO A 100 0.32 -9.93 -24.82
C PRO A 100 0.57 -10.45 -23.41
N ARG A 101 1.83 -10.80 -23.04
CA ARG A 101 2.18 -11.28 -21.70
C ARG A 101 2.07 -10.17 -20.67
N SER A 102 2.61 -8.99 -20.97
CA SER A 102 2.53 -7.81 -20.09
C SER A 102 1.06 -7.38 -19.88
N ARG A 103 0.22 -7.41 -20.94
CA ARG A 103 -1.22 -7.15 -20.81
C ARG A 103 -1.92 -8.17 -19.91
N THR A 104 -1.59 -9.45 -20.09
CA THR A 104 -2.14 -10.53 -19.26
C THR A 104 -1.69 -10.40 -17.80
N ALA A 105 -0.42 -10.09 -17.54
CA ALA A 105 0.09 -9.89 -16.19
C ALA A 105 -0.64 -8.74 -15.48
N ARG A 106 -0.87 -7.62 -16.16
CA ARG A 106 -1.67 -6.51 -15.61
C ARG A 106 -3.11 -6.92 -15.32
N GLY A 107 -3.74 -7.71 -16.20
CA GLY A 107 -5.06 -8.29 -15.97
C GLY A 107 -5.08 -9.17 -14.71
N LEU A 108 -4.10 -10.07 -14.54
CA LEU A 108 -3.99 -10.93 -13.36
C LEU A 108 -3.83 -10.14 -12.06
N VAL A 109 -3.01 -9.08 -12.04
CA VAL A 109 -2.89 -8.21 -10.86
C VAL A 109 -4.22 -7.51 -10.54
N ARG A 110 -4.99 -7.08 -11.56
CA ARG A 110 -6.34 -6.52 -11.32
C ARG A 110 -7.30 -7.54 -10.75
N LEU A 111 -7.22 -8.80 -11.19
CA LEU A 111 -8.03 -9.88 -10.62
C LEU A 111 -7.64 -10.14 -9.16
N LEU A 112 -6.35 -10.11 -8.82
CA LEU A 112 -5.89 -10.21 -7.43
C LEU A 112 -6.42 -9.04 -6.59
N ALA A 113 -6.35 -7.82 -7.11
CA ALA A 113 -6.91 -6.64 -6.46
C ALA A 113 -8.43 -6.75 -6.28
N LEU A 114 -9.15 -7.24 -7.29
CA LEU A 114 -10.59 -7.50 -7.20
C LEU A 114 -10.92 -8.56 -6.15
N SER A 115 -10.12 -9.64 -6.08
CA SER A 115 -10.29 -10.70 -5.09
C SER A 115 -10.20 -10.17 -3.65
N VAL A 116 -9.33 -9.19 -3.40
CA VAL A 116 -9.24 -8.49 -2.10
C VAL A 116 -10.57 -7.83 -1.72
N THR A 117 -11.23 -7.16 -2.68
CA THR A 117 -12.56 -6.55 -2.45
C THR A 117 -13.65 -7.59 -2.21
N VAL A 118 -13.72 -8.61 -3.07
CA VAL A 118 -14.76 -9.65 -3.00
C VAL A 118 -14.63 -10.45 -1.70
N LEU A 119 -13.42 -10.87 -1.34
CA LEU A 119 -13.15 -11.60 -0.10
C LEU A 119 -13.55 -10.79 1.12
N ALA A 120 -13.25 -9.49 1.16
CA ALA A 120 -13.63 -8.63 2.29
C ALA A 120 -15.15 -8.52 2.44
N VAL A 121 -15.91 -8.46 1.34
CA VAL A 121 -17.38 -8.38 1.38
C VAL A 121 -18.01 -9.72 1.74
N LEU A 122 -17.54 -10.82 1.15
CA LEU A 122 -18.02 -12.16 1.50
C LEU A 122 -17.76 -12.46 2.98
N TRP A 123 -16.61 -12.02 3.47
CA TRP A 123 -16.27 -12.20 4.86
C TRP A 123 -17.13 -11.35 5.79
N ALA A 124 -17.37 -10.07 5.48
CA ALA A 124 -18.34 -9.26 6.23
C ALA A 124 -19.74 -9.90 6.23
N GLY A 125 -20.10 -10.58 5.13
CA GLY A 125 -21.28 -11.41 5.07
C GLY A 125 -21.23 -12.61 6.03
N GLY A 126 -20.10 -13.31 6.12
CA GLY A 126 -19.91 -14.38 7.12
C GLY A 126 -20.12 -13.89 8.54
N LEU A 127 -19.62 -12.69 8.90
CA LEU A 127 -19.89 -12.10 10.22
C LEU A 127 -21.39 -11.83 10.41
N GLY A 128 -22.03 -11.18 9.42
CA GLY A 128 -23.42 -10.74 9.56
C GLY A 128 -24.44 -11.84 9.37
N LEU A 129 -24.36 -12.56 8.24
CA LEU A 129 -25.35 -13.56 7.87
C LEU A 129 -25.23 -14.83 8.69
N ASP A 130 -23.98 -15.31 8.87
CA ASP A 130 -23.71 -16.59 9.52
C ASP A 130 -23.60 -16.42 11.04
N LEU A 131 -22.49 -15.85 11.55
CA LEU A 131 -22.23 -15.83 12.99
C LEU A 131 -23.31 -15.10 13.79
N ILE A 132 -23.69 -13.90 13.36
CA ILE A 132 -24.65 -13.07 14.11
C ILE A 132 -26.09 -13.50 13.87
N ALA A 133 -26.51 -13.51 12.60
CA ALA A 133 -27.95 -13.64 12.31
C ALA A 133 -28.42 -15.10 12.25
N PHE A 134 -27.62 -16.00 11.68
CA PHE A 134 -28.00 -17.40 11.52
C PHE A 134 -27.75 -18.18 12.81
N GLN A 135 -26.54 -18.19 13.34
CA GLN A 135 -26.16 -18.99 14.50
C GLN A 135 -26.59 -18.33 15.82
N CYS A 136 -26.06 -17.14 16.15
CA CYS A 136 -26.40 -16.47 17.41
C CYS A 136 -27.89 -16.12 17.48
N GLY A 137 -28.46 -15.61 16.37
CA GLY A 137 -29.90 -15.32 16.28
C GLY A 137 -30.84 -16.52 16.41
N ALA A 138 -30.34 -17.76 16.32
CA ALA A 138 -31.08 -18.98 16.56
C ALA A 138 -30.98 -19.47 18.03
N SER A 139 -29.99 -19.02 18.78
CA SER A 139 -29.70 -19.46 20.14
C SER A 139 -30.29 -18.51 21.17
N ALA A 140 -31.24 -18.98 21.97
CA ALA A 140 -31.78 -18.20 23.08
C ALA A 140 -30.66 -17.71 24.02
N VAL A 141 -29.70 -18.60 24.34
CA VAL A 141 -28.56 -18.30 25.21
C VAL A 141 -27.70 -17.18 24.64
N CYS A 142 -27.46 -17.17 23.33
CA CYS A 142 -26.70 -16.11 22.68
C CYS A 142 -27.49 -14.78 22.66
N ILE A 143 -28.77 -14.82 22.33
CA ILE A 143 -29.64 -13.64 22.31
C ILE A 143 -29.69 -12.98 23.69
N ASP A 144 -29.86 -13.77 24.75
CA ASP A 144 -29.95 -13.26 26.12
C ASP A 144 -28.64 -12.61 26.62
N ARG A 145 -27.49 -13.09 26.14
CA ARG A 145 -26.18 -12.46 26.43
C ARG A 145 -26.02 -11.09 25.77
N HIS A 146 -26.75 -10.80 24.67
CA HIS A 146 -26.54 -9.63 23.81
C HIS A 146 -27.83 -8.83 23.59
N TRP A 147 -28.10 -7.86 24.44
CA TRP A 147 -29.32 -7.04 24.45
C TRP A 147 -29.74 -6.49 23.08
N TRP A 148 -28.77 -6.19 22.22
CA TRP A 148 -28.98 -5.65 20.88
C TRP A 148 -29.46 -6.71 19.87
N LEU A 149 -29.47 -7.99 20.22
CA LEU A 149 -29.98 -9.10 19.42
C LEU A 149 -31.35 -9.61 19.86
N THR A 150 -31.92 -9.06 20.94
CA THR A 150 -33.21 -9.50 21.50
C THR A 150 -34.37 -9.41 20.50
N PHE A 151 -34.26 -8.55 19.47
CA PHE A 151 -35.25 -8.46 18.40
C PHE A 151 -35.37 -9.75 17.57
N PHE A 152 -34.33 -10.62 17.53
CA PHE A 152 -34.41 -11.91 16.87
C PHE A 152 -35.37 -12.89 17.59
N GLY A 153 -35.68 -12.65 18.86
CA GLY A 153 -36.72 -13.39 19.59
C GLY A 153 -38.16 -13.05 19.15
N ASN A 154 -38.35 -12.03 18.31
CA ASN A 154 -39.68 -11.70 17.79
C ASN A 154 -40.17 -12.82 16.84
N PRO A 155 -41.50 -13.18 16.88
CA PRO A 155 -42.08 -14.23 16.03
C PRO A 155 -41.85 -14.07 14.53
N PHE A 156 -41.56 -12.87 14.04
CA PHE A 156 -41.21 -12.65 12.66
C PHE A 156 -39.86 -13.29 12.31
N PHE A 157 -38.93 -13.43 13.26
CA PHE A 157 -37.55 -13.93 13.06
C PHE A 157 -37.28 -15.23 13.77
N ALA A 158 -37.86 -15.50 14.94
CA ALA A 158 -37.45 -16.55 15.88
C ALA A 158 -37.30 -17.92 15.22
N ASP A 159 -38.31 -18.38 14.48
CA ASP A 159 -38.31 -19.68 13.79
C ASP A 159 -38.10 -19.53 12.26
N ARG A 160 -37.53 -18.42 11.81
CA ARG A 160 -37.39 -18.08 10.39
C ARG A 160 -35.93 -17.76 10.03
N PRO A 161 -35.07 -18.79 9.86
CA PRO A 161 -33.64 -18.62 9.63
C PRO A 161 -33.31 -17.76 8.41
N VAL A 162 -34.06 -17.92 7.31
CA VAL A 162 -33.83 -17.12 6.10
C VAL A 162 -34.08 -15.63 6.36
N ARG A 163 -35.12 -15.29 7.14
CA ARG A 163 -35.41 -13.88 7.49
C ARG A 163 -34.31 -13.28 8.39
N ARG A 164 -33.83 -14.05 9.39
CA ARG A 164 -32.69 -13.62 10.22
C ARG A 164 -31.46 -13.36 9.36
N MET A 165 -31.10 -14.30 8.49
CA MET A 165 -29.94 -14.19 7.60
C MET A 165 -30.02 -12.93 6.71
N VAL A 166 -31.19 -12.62 6.15
CA VAL A 166 -31.36 -11.40 5.33
C VAL A 166 -31.08 -10.12 6.13
N ILE A 167 -31.45 -10.07 7.41
CA ILE A 167 -31.12 -8.92 8.28
C ILE A 167 -29.59 -8.83 8.46
N GLY A 168 -28.88 -9.97 8.53
CA GLY A 168 -27.41 -10.00 8.58
C GLY A 168 -26.72 -9.32 7.40
N LEU A 169 -27.41 -9.14 6.26
CA LEU A 169 -26.90 -8.37 5.11
C LEU A 169 -26.58 -6.91 5.45
N VAL A 170 -27.13 -6.35 6.53
CA VAL A 170 -26.84 -4.97 6.94
C VAL A 170 -25.33 -4.72 7.10
N ILE A 171 -24.57 -5.72 7.56
CA ILE A 171 -23.12 -5.59 7.76
C ILE A 171 -22.36 -5.48 6.42
N PRO A 172 -22.42 -6.44 5.49
CA PRO A 172 -21.70 -6.32 4.22
C PRO A 172 -22.25 -5.20 3.32
N VAL A 173 -23.55 -4.92 3.34
CA VAL A 173 -24.16 -3.80 2.61
C VAL A 173 -23.66 -2.47 3.18
N GLY A 174 -23.62 -2.33 4.50
CA GLY A 174 -23.06 -1.17 5.19
C GLY A 174 -21.58 -0.95 4.84
N LEU A 175 -20.79 -2.01 4.78
CA LEU A 175 -19.39 -1.96 4.35
C LEU A 175 -19.25 -1.45 2.91
N ILE A 176 -20.02 -2.00 1.96
CA ILE A 176 -19.99 -1.54 0.56
C ILE A 176 -20.45 -0.07 0.45
N ALA A 177 -21.51 0.31 1.17
CA ALA A 177 -22.01 1.68 1.18
C ALA A 177 -20.95 2.65 1.76
N PHE A 178 -20.32 2.30 2.87
CA PHE A 178 -19.21 3.06 3.46
C PHE A 178 -18.04 3.20 2.48
N TRP A 179 -17.63 2.14 1.82
CA TRP A 179 -16.55 2.20 0.83
C TRP A 179 -16.90 3.08 -0.38
N ARG A 180 -18.15 2.98 -0.84
CA ARG A 180 -18.65 3.86 -1.92
C ARG A 180 -18.63 5.33 -1.53
N PHE A 181 -19.01 5.63 -0.30
CA PHE A 181 -18.92 6.97 0.26
C PHE A 181 -17.46 7.42 0.37
N ALA A 182 -16.61 6.62 1.00
CA ALA A 182 -15.21 6.93 1.22
C ALA A 182 -14.44 7.14 -0.10
N THR A 183 -14.66 6.30 -1.12
CA THR A 183 -14.03 6.47 -2.45
C THR A 183 -14.48 7.75 -3.15
N ARG A 184 -15.75 8.12 -3.06
CA ARG A 184 -16.27 9.37 -3.62
C ARG A 184 -15.69 10.57 -2.90
N PHE A 185 -15.80 10.58 -1.57
CA PHE A 185 -15.30 11.68 -0.74
C PHE A 185 -13.81 11.93 -0.93
N THR A 186 -13.00 10.87 -0.93
CA THR A 186 -11.55 11.01 -1.09
C THR A 186 -11.17 11.43 -2.50
N ARG A 187 -11.90 10.98 -3.53
CA ARG A 187 -11.64 11.37 -4.91
C ARG A 187 -11.91 12.86 -5.13
N THR A 188 -13.08 13.35 -4.75
CA THR A 188 -13.44 14.76 -4.94
C THR A 188 -12.52 15.70 -4.17
N ARG A 189 -12.05 15.29 -2.98
CA ARG A 189 -11.20 16.14 -2.15
C ARG A 189 -9.72 16.14 -2.54
N TYR A 190 -9.20 15.02 -3.05
CA TYR A 190 -7.75 14.85 -3.28
C TYR A 190 -7.36 14.70 -4.74
N GLU A 191 -8.23 14.19 -5.60
CA GLU A 191 -7.91 13.92 -7.00
C GLU A 191 -8.55 14.95 -7.95
N ASP A 192 -9.79 15.38 -7.70
CA ASP A 192 -10.51 16.31 -8.57
C ASP A 192 -10.14 17.80 -8.31
N ALA A 193 -9.63 18.12 -7.12
CA ALA A 193 -9.34 19.51 -6.71
C ALA A 193 -8.29 20.22 -7.58
N PHE A 194 -7.42 19.46 -8.26
CA PHE A 194 -6.29 19.99 -9.04
C PHE A 194 -6.48 19.87 -10.57
N THR A 195 -7.69 19.58 -11.04
CA THR A 195 -7.98 19.43 -12.49
C THR A 195 -7.98 20.75 -13.27
N SER A 196 -7.99 21.90 -12.63
CA SER A 196 -8.33 23.19 -13.21
C SER A 196 -7.14 24.08 -13.60
N GLU A 197 -5.89 23.76 -13.24
CA GLU A 197 -4.76 24.59 -13.63
C GLU A 197 -4.03 24.05 -14.87
N PRO A 198 -3.81 24.89 -15.90
CA PRO A 198 -3.08 24.49 -17.10
C PRO A 198 -1.57 24.51 -16.82
N VAL A 199 -1.00 23.36 -16.50
CA VAL A 199 0.43 23.15 -16.71
C VAL A 199 0.61 22.81 -18.18
N GLU A 200 1.38 23.59 -18.93
CA GLU A 200 1.85 23.20 -20.26
C GLU A 200 2.71 21.94 -20.10
N VAL A 201 2.08 20.79 -20.30
CA VAL A 201 2.79 19.51 -20.42
C VAL A 201 3.24 19.43 -21.87
N GLU A 202 4.53 19.24 -22.08
CA GLU A 202 5.08 18.95 -23.39
C GLU A 202 4.36 17.69 -23.92
N ARG A 203 3.44 17.86 -24.87
CA ARG A 203 2.82 16.74 -25.56
C ARG A 203 3.90 16.00 -26.32
N GLY A 204 4.15 14.78 -25.86
CA GLY A 204 4.84 13.72 -26.50
C GLY A 204 6.00 14.05 -27.43
N LEU A 205 7.16 13.55 -27.11
CA LEU A 205 8.02 13.02 -28.15
C LEU A 205 7.20 11.96 -28.89
N GLU A 206 6.69 12.29 -30.07
CA GLU A 206 6.06 11.35 -30.98
C GLU A 206 7.09 10.27 -31.33
N GLY A 207 6.84 9.08 -30.91
CA GLY A 207 7.63 7.89 -31.21
C GLY A 207 7.74 6.97 -29.98
N ASP A 208 7.00 5.87 -29.99
CA ASP A 208 7.13 4.66 -29.18
C ASP A 208 6.89 4.71 -27.64
N LEU A 209 6.52 5.83 -27.05
CA LEU A 209 6.13 5.90 -25.63
C LEU A 209 4.60 5.92 -25.42
N ALA A 210 3.82 5.69 -26.47
CA ALA A 210 2.35 5.77 -26.45
C ALA A 210 1.65 4.59 -25.77
N ALA A 211 2.39 3.63 -25.25
CA ALA A 211 1.83 2.41 -24.73
C ALA A 211 1.26 2.50 -23.33
N GLU A 212 1.76 3.40 -22.49
CA GLU A 212 1.23 3.60 -21.13
C GLU A 212 1.40 5.04 -20.71
N ALA A 213 0.40 5.60 -20.00
CA ALA A 213 0.50 6.90 -19.39
C ALA A 213 1.75 6.98 -18.52
N THR A 214 2.77 7.68 -18.99
CA THR A 214 4.00 7.87 -18.26
C THR A 214 3.77 8.86 -17.11
N MET A 215 4.69 8.93 -16.14
CA MET A 215 4.61 9.95 -15.07
C MET A 215 4.57 11.39 -15.63
N ALA A 216 5.02 11.60 -16.88
CA ALA A 216 4.92 12.86 -17.59
C ALA A 216 3.48 13.19 -18.01
N ASP A 217 2.61 12.17 -18.16
CA ASP A 217 1.24 12.37 -18.59
C ASP A 217 0.37 12.90 -17.43
N ARG A 218 -0.42 13.93 -17.73
CA ARG A 218 -1.42 14.45 -16.78
C ARG A 218 -2.42 13.38 -16.37
N GLN A 219 -2.82 12.49 -17.28
CA GLN A 219 -3.79 11.44 -17.04
C GLN A 219 -3.26 10.39 -16.07
N PHE A 220 -1.94 10.23 -15.93
CA PHE A 220 -1.35 9.35 -14.94
C PHE A 220 -1.77 9.76 -13.51
N TRP A 221 -1.73 11.04 -13.20
CA TRP A 221 -2.04 11.57 -11.86
C TRP A 221 -3.53 11.85 -11.66
N HIS A 222 -4.24 12.21 -12.73
CA HIS A 222 -5.62 12.66 -12.71
C HIS A 222 -6.46 11.95 -13.78
N SER A 223 -7.04 10.80 -13.41
CA SER A 223 -7.96 10.04 -14.27
C SER A 223 -9.31 9.77 -13.59
N PRO A 224 -10.14 10.81 -13.34
CA PRO A 224 -11.38 10.66 -12.57
C PRO A 224 -12.38 9.70 -13.23
N ARG A 225 -12.43 9.68 -14.56
CA ARG A 225 -13.31 8.76 -15.32
C ARG A 225 -12.86 7.29 -15.17
N PHE A 226 -11.56 7.06 -15.20
CA PHE A 226 -10.98 5.74 -15.02
C PHE A 226 -11.22 5.21 -13.59
N GLY A 227 -10.88 6.00 -12.57
CA GLY A 227 -11.11 5.64 -11.17
C GLY A 227 -12.59 5.36 -10.86
N ALA A 228 -13.53 6.11 -11.49
CA ALA A 228 -14.96 5.84 -11.33
C ALA A 228 -15.40 4.51 -11.95
N ARG A 229 -14.87 4.15 -13.13
CA ARG A 229 -15.14 2.88 -13.80
C ARG A 229 -14.58 1.70 -13.01
N LEU A 230 -13.34 1.80 -12.55
CA LEU A 230 -12.70 0.77 -11.73
C LEU A 230 -13.49 0.54 -10.44
N ALA A 231 -13.87 1.61 -9.71
CA ALA A 231 -14.68 1.51 -8.51
C ALA A 231 -16.03 0.85 -8.78
N SER A 232 -16.70 1.22 -9.89
CA SER A 232 -17.97 0.61 -10.28
C SER A 232 -17.82 -0.88 -10.59
N GLY A 233 -16.73 -1.30 -11.23
CA GLY A 233 -16.43 -2.72 -11.49
C GLY A 233 -16.23 -3.52 -10.20
N HIS A 234 -15.45 -2.99 -9.24
CA HIS A 234 -15.25 -3.61 -7.94
C HIS A 234 -16.56 -3.72 -7.13
N PHE A 235 -17.39 -2.66 -7.12
CA PHE A 235 -18.68 -2.71 -6.42
C PHE A 235 -19.70 -3.61 -7.12
N ALA A 236 -19.65 -3.74 -8.47
CA ALA A 236 -20.45 -4.70 -9.20
C ALA A 236 -20.09 -6.14 -8.79
N ALA A 237 -18.81 -6.49 -8.82
CA ALA A 237 -18.35 -7.80 -8.42
C ALA A 237 -18.66 -8.11 -6.94
N ALA A 238 -18.47 -7.15 -6.04
CA ALA A 238 -18.74 -7.32 -4.62
C ALA A 238 -20.23 -7.55 -4.33
N SER A 239 -21.13 -6.71 -4.90
CA SER A 239 -22.58 -6.83 -4.67
C SER A 239 -23.16 -8.08 -5.31
N SER A 240 -22.71 -8.45 -6.52
CA SER A 240 -23.19 -9.66 -7.19
C SER A 240 -22.62 -10.94 -6.55
N ALA A 241 -21.36 -10.96 -6.10
CA ALA A 241 -20.81 -12.09 -5.36
C ALA A 241 -21.51 -12.31 -4.01
N LEU A 242 -21.84 -11.22 -3.30
CA LEU A 242 -22.64 -11.28 -2.08
C LEU A 242 -24.05 -11.81 -2.37
N ALA A 243 -24.69 -11.35 -3.45
CA ALA A 243 -26.00 -11.84 -3.88
C ALA A 243 -25.93 -13.35 -4.21
N ALA A 244 -24.89 -13.78 -4.94
CA ALA A 244 -24.69 -15.18 -5.27
C ALA A 244 -24.50 -16.05 -4.00
N ALA A 245 -23.66 -15.63 -3.08
CA ALA A 245 -23.42 -16.35 -1.84
C ALA A 245 -24.68 -16.46 -0.99
N THR A 246 -25.44 -15.35 -0.87
CA THR A 246 -26.69 -15.32 -0.11
C THR A 246 -27.75 -16.19 -0.76
N ALA A 247 -27.96 -16.06 -2.09
CA ALA A 247 -28.94 -16.86 -2.82
C ALA A 247 -28.62 -18.37 -2.76
N TYR A 248 -27.34 -18.73 -2.86
CA TYR A 248 -26.90 -20.12 -2.75
C TYR A 248 -27.18 -20.70 -1.35
N SER A 249 -26.91 -19.94 -0.30
CA SER A 249 -27.20 -20.40 1.06
C SER A 249 -28.71 -20.54 1.32
N ILE A 250 -29.52 -19.62 0.83
CA ILE A 250 -31.01 -19.74 0.88
C ILE A 250 -31.45 -20.98 0.09
N GLN A 251 -30.92 -21.17 -1.11
CA GLN A 251 -31.24 -22.35 -1.93
C GLN A 251 -30.94 -23.64 -1.17
N ARG A 252 -29.76 -23.77 -0.55
CA ARG A 252 -29.37 -24.97 0.20
C ARG A 252 -30.27 -25.22 1.41
N LEU A 253 -30.63 -24.19 2.15
CA LEU A 253 -31.55 -24.30 3.28
C LEU A 253 -32.95 -24.78 2.85
N ARG A 254 -33.48 -24.23 1.75
CA ARG A 254 -34.78 -24.59 1.22
C ARG A 254 -34.78 -26.01 0.64
N GLU A 255 -33.74 -26.36 -0.13
CA GLU A 255 -33.55 -27.70 -0.70
C GLU A 255 -33.56 -28.78 0.38
N GLN A 256 -32.79 -28.57 1.47
CA GLN A 256 -32.71 -29.51 2.61
C GLN A 256 -34.07 -29.70 3.31
N ALA A 257 -34.92 -28.68 3.28
CA ALA A 257 -36.25 -28.70 3.86
C ALA A 257 -37.38 -29.11 2.85
N GLY A 258 -37.04 -29.50 1.62
CA GLY A 258 -37.96 -29.97 0.62
C GLY A 258 -38.79 -28.87 -0.08
N PHE A 259 -38.39 -27.60 0.02
CA PHE A 259 -39.08 -26.49 -0.69
C PHE A 259 -38.64 -26.36 -2.14
N ASP A 260 -39.50 -25.76 -2.98
CA ASP A 260 -39.13 -25.35 -4.35
C ASP A 260 -38.01 -24.31 -4.32
N ILE A 261 -36.96 -24.54 -5.12
CA ILE A 261 -35.74 -23.75 -5.21
C ILE A 261 -35.54 -23.06 -6.55
N GLY A 262 -36.53 -23.11 -7.46
CA GLY A 262 -36.37 -22.61 -8.82
C GLY A 262 -36.00 -21.12 -8.86
N LEU A 263 -36.61 -20.28 -8.02
CA LEU A 263 -36.32 -18.85 -7.96
C LEU A 263 -34.91 -18.58 -7.38
N GLU A 264 -34.54 -19.25 -6.31
CA GLU A 264 -33.22 -19.09 -5.66
C GLU A 264 -32.09 -19.51 -6.62
N THR A 265 -32.32 -20.60 -7.37
CA THR A 265 -31.39 -21.07 -8.41
C THR A 265 -31.26 -20.01 -9.53
N ALA A 266 -32.35 -19.44 -9.98
CA ALA A 266 -32.32 -18.39 -11.01
C ALA A 266 -31.57 -17.14 -10.52
N LEU A 267 -31.86 -16.66 -9.30
CA LEU A 267 -31.18 -15.51 -8.70
C LEU A 267 -29.70 -15.78 -8.50
N PHE A 268 -29.32 -16.98 -8.04
CA PHE A 268 -27.94 -17.40 -7.90
C PHE A 268 -27.22 -17.37 -9.27
N LEU A 269 -27.77 -17.98 -10.32
CA LEU A 269 -27.16 -18.00 -11.65
C LEU A 269 -27.01 -16.59 -12.24
N ILE A 270 -28.02 -15.73 -12.10
CA ILE A 270 -27.93 -14.33 -12.54
C ILE A 270 -26.81 -13.61 -11.79
N ALA A 271 -26.72 -13.78 -10.48
CA ALA A 271 -25.68 -13.17 -9.68
C ALA A 271 -24.27 -13.66 -10.05
N VAL A 272 -24.11 -14.96 -10.35
CA VAL A 272 -22.84 -15.53 -10.85
C VAL A 272 -22.47 -14.92 -12.19
N VAL A 273 -23.41 -14.84 -13.15
CA VAL A 273 -23.16 -14.23 -14.47
C VAL A 273 -22.73 -12.77 -14.33
N LEU A 274 -23.40 -11.99 -13.45
CA LEU A 274 -23.00 -10.61 -13.17
C LEU A 274 -21.62 -10.51 -12.52
N THR A 275 -21.28 -11.44 -11.63
CA THR A 275 -19.94 -11.49 -11.00
C THR A 275 -18.86 -11.76 -12.06
N VAL A 276 -19.09 -12.71 -12.95
CA VAL A 276 -18.18 -13.01 -14.06
C VAL A 276 -18.06 -11.82 -15.02
N ALA A 277 -19.18 -11.20 -15.40
CA ALA A 277 -19.19 -10.02 -16.27
C ALA A 277 -18.42 -8.86 -15.63
N ALA A 278 -18.60 -8.59 -14.33
CA ALA A 278 -17.86 -7.57 -13.61
C ALA A 278 -16.35 -7.90 -13.55
N THR A 279 -16.00 -9.16 -13.33
CA THR A 279 -14.62 -9.65 -13.32
C THR A 279 -13.95 -9.45 -14.68
N VAL A 280 -14.63 -9.78 -15.77
CA VAL A 280 -14.12 -9.56 -17.14
C VAL A 280 -13.94 -8.07 -17.44
N THR A 281 -14.87 -7.21 -17.02
CA THR A 281 -14.71 -5.77 -17.23
C THR A 281 -13.54 -5.17 -16.44
N VAL A 282 -13.27 -5.67 -15.24
CA VAL A 282 -12.09 -5.26 -14.44
C VAL A 282 -10.81 -5.79 -15.10
N TRP A 283 -10.81 -7.04 -15.60
CA TRP A 283 -9.70 -7.60 -16.38
C TRP A 283 -9.36 -6.72 -17.59
N LEU A 284 -10.38 -6.33 -18.37
CA LEU A 284 -10.26 -5.52 -19.59
C LEU A 284 -10.14 -4.01 -19.32
N TRP A 285 -9.61 -3.61 -18.17
CA TRP A 285 -9.36 -2.21 -17.78
C TRP A 285 -10.63 -1.34 -17.65
N GLY A 286 -11.73 -1.93 -17.17
CA GLY A 286 -12.99 -1.19 -17.00
C GLY A 286 -13.63 -0.72 -18.31
N SER A 287 -13.24 -1.34 -19.44
CA SER A 287 -13.97 -1.18 -20.69
C SER A 287 -15.37 -1.79 -20.54
N GLY A 288 -16.41 -1.03 -20.84
CA GLY A 288 -17.79 -1.52 -20.76
C GLY A 288 -18.67 -0.80 -19.72
N PRO A 289 -19.92 -1.25 -19.59
CA PRO A 289 -20.95 -0.57 -18.78
C PRO A 289 -20.86 -0.94 -17.28
N THR A 290 -19.72 -0.68 -16.64
CA THR A 290 -19.47 -1.06 -15.23
C THR A 290 -20.51 -0.49 -14.26
N TRP A 291 -21.04 0.70 -14.52
CA TRP A 291 -22.13 1.30 -13.74
C TRP A 291 -23.46 0.54 -13.85
N ALA A 292 -23.74 -0.02 -15.04
CA ALA A 292 -24.95 -0.84 -15.24
C ALA A 292 -24.82 -2.17 -14.50
N LEU A 293 -23.65 -2.82 -14.58
CA LEU A 293 -23.34 -4.04 -13.82
C LEU A 293 -23.46 -3.79 -12.30
N ALA A 294 -22.98 -2.66 -11.80
CA ALA A 294 -23.09 -2.32 -10.38
C ALA A 294 -24.58 -2.14 -9.97
N ARG A 295 -25.39 -1.49 -10.79
CA ARG A 295 -26.84 -1.38 -10.54
C ARG A 295 -27.52 -2.75 -10.60
N ALA A 296 -27.21 -3.58 -11.61
CA ALA A 296 -27.74 -4.91 -11.72
C ALA A 296 -27.40 -5.78 -10.50
N GLY A 297 -26.14 -5.75 -10.05
CA GLY A 297 -25.71 -6.46 -8.83
C GLY A 297 -26.50 -6.04 -7.59
N TRP A 298 -26.75 -4.73 -7.40
CA TRP A 298 -27.59 -4.23 -6.31
C TRP A 298 -29.06 -4.65 -6.43
N LEU A 299 -29.63 -4.65 -7.66
CA LEU A 299 -31.00 -5.08 -7.88
C LEU A 299 -31.16 -6.58 -7.58
N VAL A 300 -30.24 -7.42 -8.00
CA VAL A 300 -30.26 -8.85 -7.68
C VAL A 300 -30.12 -9.08 -6.18
N LEU A 301 -29.22 -8.37 -5.52
CA LEU A 301 -29.06 -8.46 -4.06
C LEU A 301 -30.36 -8.04 -3.33
N ALA A 302 -30.98 -6.96 -3.78
CA ALA A 302 -32.28 -6.52 -3.24
C ALA A 302 -33.40 -7.54 -3.50
N ALA A 303 -33.42 -8.17 -4.69
CA ALA A 303 -34.36 -9.25 -4.99
C ALA A 303 -34.14 -10.47 -4.08
N VAL A 304 -32.89 -10.90 -3.88
CA VAL A 304 -32.55 -11.99 -2.95
C VAL A 304 -33.03 -11.67 -1.54
N ALA A 305 -32.80 -10.45 -1.06
CA ALA A 305 -33.25 -10.01 0.25
C ALA A 305 -34.79 -9.97 0.35
N PHE A 306 -35.44 -9.39 -0.65
CA PHE A 306 -36.93 -9.29 -0.68
C PHE A 306 -37.59 -10.66 -0.66
N PHE A 307 -37.18 -11.55 -1.55
CA PHE A 307 -37.77 -12.90 -1.63
C PHE A 307 -37.40 -13.76 -0.42
N GLY A 308 -36.22 -13.57 0.16
CA GLY A 308 -35.84 -14.21 1.43
C GLY A 308 -36.68 -13.79 2.62
N LEU A 309 -37.17 -12.53 2.65
CA LEU A 309 -38.10 -12.05 3.68
C LEU A 309 -39.57 -12.50 3.40
N ALA A 310 -39.98 -12.52 2.13
CA ALA A 310 -41.39 -12.68 1.73
C ALA A 310 -41.82 -14.16 1.65
N ARG A 311 -40.90 -15.06 1.21
CA ARG A 311 -41.26 -16.46 1.00
C ARG A 311 -41.21 -17.27 2.29
N GLU A 312 -42.06 -18.28 2.38
CA GLU A 312 -41.98 -19.29 3.44
C GLU A 312 -40.66 -20.07 3.29
N GLY A 313 -40.09 -20.47 4.39
CA GLY A 313 -38.80 -21.16 4.45
C GLY A 313 -38.75 -22.16 5.59
N PRO A 314 -37.64 -22.90 5.70
CA PRO A 314 -37.45 -23.90 6.74
C PRO A 314 -37.63 -23.31 8.13
N THR A 315 -38.01 -24.19 9.05
CA THR A 315 -38.06 -23.96 10.49
C THR A 315 -37.02 -24.87 11.17
N ASN A 316 -36.71 -24.65 12.44
CA ASN A 316 -35.77 -25.51 13.18
C ASN A 316 -36.21 -26.98 13.19
N PRO A 317 -35.29 -27.99 13.25
CA PRO A 317 -33.86 -27.84 13.50
C PRO A 317 -33.06 -27.42 12.25
N LEU A 318 -31.96 -26.68 12.49
CA LEU A 318 -31.08 -26.13 11.46
C LEU A 318 -29.71 -26.82 11.49
N PRO A 319 -28.96 -26.77 10.35
CA PRO A 319 -27.53 -27.10 10.40
C PRO A 319 -26.78 -26.07 11.29
N ASP A 320 -25.62 -26.52 11.79
CA ASP A 320 -24.84 -25.76 12.76
C ASP A 320 -24.22 -24.48 12.18
N ASP A 321 -23.88 -24.45 10.88
CA ASP A 321 -23.36 -23.29 10.14
C ASP A 321 -24.22 -22.96 8.91
N LEU A 322 -24.03 -21.78 8.35
CA LEU A 322 -24.77 -21.35 7.14
C LEU A 322 -24.33 -22.18 5.91
N PRO A 323 -25.23 -23.03 5.33
CA PRO A 323 -24.83 -23.99 4.31
C PRO A 323 -24.21 -23.35 3.09
N GLY A 324 -23.00 -23.78 2.75
CA GLY A 324 -22.30 -23.40 1.52
C GLY A 324 -21.64 -22.03 1.52
N TYR A 325 -21.94 -21.14 2.47
CA TYR A 325 -21.41 -19.78 2.48
C TYR A 325 -19.87 -19.77 2.62
N SER A 326 -19.34 -20.42 3.63
CA SER A 326 -17.92 -20.54 3.88
C SER A 326 -17.15 -21.22 2.73
N ARG A 327 -17.80 -22.18 2.03
CA ARG A 327 -17.22 -22.84 0.85
C ARG A 327 -17.03 -21.86 -0.32
N LEU A 328 -17.99 -20.96 -0.58
CA LEU A 328 -17.84 -19.94 -1.62
C LEU A 328 -16.75 -18.91 -1.30
N ALA A 329 -16.65 -18.47 -0.04
CA ALA A 329 -15.58 -17.60 0.40
C ALA A 329 -14.20 -18.26 0.22
N LEU A 330 -14.07 -19.54 0.62
CA LEU A 330 -12.84 -20.30 0.44
C LEU A 330 -12.51 -20.53 -1.04
N ALA A 331 -13.51 -20.86 -1.88
CA ALA A 331 -13.32 -21.03 -3.33
C ALA A 331 -12.80 -19.71 -3.98
N THR A 332 -13.28 -18.55 -3.53
CA THR A 332 -12.77 -17.24 -3.98
C THR A 332 -11.30 -17.04 -3.59
N GLY A 333 -10.93 -17.42 -2.36
CA GLY A 333 -9.54 -17.37 -1.90
C GLY A 333 -8.62 -18.29 -2.69
N LEU A 334 -9.09 -19.51 -3.03
CA LEU A 334 -8.37 -20.45 -3.89
C LEU A 334 -8.20 -19.93 -5.31
N ALA A 335 -9.24 -19.34 -5.89
CA ALA A 335 -9.15 -18.71 -7.20
C ALA A 335 -8.10 -17.59 -7.20
N ALA A 336 -8.05 -16.76 -6.14
CA ALA A 336 -7.01 -15.75 -5.98
C ALA A 336 -5.59 -16.36 -5.89
N LEU A 337 -5.42 -17.48 -5.19
CA LEU A 337 -4.16 -18.21 -5.12
C LEU A 337 -3.73 -18.74 -6.51
N VAL A 338 -4.66 -19.33 -7.27
CA VAL A 338 -4.40 -19.79 -8.63
C VAL A 338 -3.97 -18.63 -9.53
N VAL A 339 -4.63 -17.48 -9.43
CA VAL A 339 -4.25 -16.27 -10.17
C VAL A 339 -2.85 -15.77 -9.76
N ALA A 340 -2.50 -15.81 -8.48
CA ALA A 340 -1.17 -15.43 -7.99
C ALA A 340 -0.08 -16.37 -8.53
N VAL A 341 -0.35 -17.68 -8.58
CA VAL A 341 0.56 -18.67 -9.15
C VAL A 341 0.68 -18.48 -10.68
N ALA A 342 -0.45 -18.26 -11.39
CA ALA A 342 -0.43 -17.99 -12.81
C ALA A 342 0.40 -16.75 -13.17
N LEU A 343 0.34 -15.72 -12.34
CA LEU A 343 1.13 -14.49 -12.50
C LEU A 343 2.63 -14.76 -12.51
N LEU A 344 3.14 -15.72 -11.72
CA LEU A 344 4.56 -16.12 -11.72
C LEU A 344 5.04 -16.62 -13.08
N PHE A 345 4.16 -17.28 -13.85
CA PHE A 345 4.50 -17.86 -15.15
C PHE A 345 4.31 -16.88 -16.32
N VAL A 346 3.42 -15.91 -16.15
CA VAL A 346 3.07 -14.95 -17.21
C VAL A 346 4.07 -13.80 -17.28
N ILE A 347 4.59 -13.31 -16.16
CA ILE A 347 5.56 -12.20 -16.15
C ILE A 347 6.85 -12.61 -16.91
N PRO A 348 7.34 -11.80 -17.85
CA PRO A 348 8.57 -12.10 -18.62
C PRO A 348 9.78 -12.34 -17.72
N THR A 349 10.70 -13.22 -18.13
CA THR A 349 11.78 -13.78 -17.30
C THR A 349 12.98 -12.84 -17.10
N GLU A 350 13.15 -11.88 -18.00
CA GLU A 350 14.42 -11.17 -18.20
C GLU A 350 14.87 -10.26 -17.05
N SER A 351 14.03 -10.03 -16.05
CA SER A 351 14.27 -8.92 -15.12
C SER A 351 14.51 -9.29 -13.65
N GLY A 352 14.46 -10.55 -13.25
CA GLY A 352 14.42 -10.87 -11.79
C GLY A 352 13.22 -10.25 -11.07
N GLN A 353 12.30 -9.64 -11.83
CA GLN A 353 11.22 -8.79 -11.34
C GLN A 353 9.90 -9.54 -11.13
N ARG A 354 9.81 -10.82 -11.50
CA ARG A 354 8.59 -11.62 -11.35
C ARG A 354 8.10 -11.69 -9.92
N ILE A 355 9.02 -11.80 -8.99
CA ILE A 355 8.75 -12.07 -7.58
C ILE A 355 8.03 -10.88 -6.92
N LYS A 356 8.43 -9.65 -7.23
CA LYS A 356 7.97 -8.45 -6.53
C LYS A 356 6.46 -8.21 -6.61
N PRO A 357 5.82 -8.13 -7.80
CA PRO A 357 4.39 -7.92 -7.89
C PRO A 357 3.59 -9.10 -7.33
N VAL A 358 4.07 -10.33 -7.50
CA VAL A 358 3.41 -11.53 -6.96
C VAL A 358 3.50 -11.53 -5.44
N ALA A 359 4.68 -11.28 -4.88
CA ALA A 359 4.89 -11.23 -3.42
C ALA A 359 4.07 -10.12 -2.76
N THR A 360 4.03 -8.95 -3.40
CA THR A 360 3.23 -7.81 -2.88
C THR A 360 1.73 -8.10 -2.94
N SER A 361 1.24 -8.74 -4.02
CA SER A 361 -0.15 -9.17 -4.13
C SER A 361 -0.50 -10.27 -3.12
N ALA A 362 0.39 -11.25 -2.95
CA ALA A 362 0.22 -12.32 -1.95
C ALA A 362 0.23 -11.75 -0.52
N LEU A 363 1.09 -10.77 -0.24
CA LEU A 363 1.12 -10.08 1.05
C LEU A 363 -0.17 -9.28 1.29
N ALA A 364 -0.72 -8.64 0.26
CA ALA A 364 -2.00 -7.95 0.33
C ALA A 364 -3.14 -8.91 0.70
N LEU A 365 -3.23 -10.04 0.02
CA LEU A 365 -4.20 -11.09 0.31
C LEU A 365 -4.00 -11.67 1.71
N TRP A 366 -2.76 -12.01 2.07
CA TRP A 366 -2.46 -12.54 3.41
C TRP A 366 -2.83 -11.55 4.52
N ALA A 367 -2.47 -10.27 4.38
CA ALA A 367 -2.80 -9.24 5.35
C ALA A 367 -4.31 -9.07 5.50
N LEU A 368 -5.05 -9.07 4.38
CA LEU A 368 -6.50 -9.05 4.41
C LEU A 368 -7.06 -10.28 5.13
N ILE A 369 -6.71 -11.48 4.70
CA ILE A 369 -7.26 -12.72 5.27
C ILE A 369 -6.91 -12.83 6.76
N SER A 370 -5.71 -12.40 7.18
CA SER A 370 -5.34 -12.36 8.61
C SER A 370 -6.27 -11.44 9.42
N LEU A 371 -6.53 -10.23 8.89
CA LEU A 371 -7.46 -9.28 9.51
C LEU A 371 -8.86 -9.90 9.64
N LEU A 372 -9.30 -10.54 8.57
CA LEU A 372 -10.63 -11.10 8.44
C LEU A 372 -10.80 -12.36 9.31
N ALA A 373 -9.89 -13.32 9.23
CA ALA A 373 -9.92 -14.54 10.02
C ALA A 373 -9.85 -14.26 11.52
N GLY A 374 -8.93 -13.37 11.92
CA GLY A 374 -8.80 -12.96 13.31
C GLY A 374 -10.07 -12.32 13.88
N SER A 375 -10.74 -11.48 13.08
CA SER A 375 -12.01 -10.88 13.52
C SER A 375 -13.15 -11.89 13.61
N HIS A 376 -13.20 -12.91 12.72
CA HIS A 376 -14.18 -14.01 12.81
C HIS A 376 -14.02 -14.76 14.11
N VAL A 377 -12.79 -15.18 14.40
CA VAL A 377 -12.47 -15.92 15.63
C VAL A 377 -12.84 -15.09 16.87
N ARG A 378 -12.51 -13.79 16.88
CA ARG A 378 -12.83 -12.91 18.01
C ARG A 378 -14.31 -12.61 18.15
N LEU A 379 -15.03 -12.49 17.04
CA LEU A 379 -16.47 -12.33 17.10
C LEU A 379 -17.15 -13.60 17.60
N ALA A 380 -16.72 -14.78 17.15
CA ALA A 380 -17.25 -16.04 17.64
C ALA A 380 -17.03 -16.21 19.16
N ASP A 381 -15.82 -15.90 19.64
CA ASP A 381 -15.50 -15.90 21.10
C ASP A 381 -16.37 -14.91 21.89
N TRP A 382 -16.71 -13.76 21.28
CA TRP A 382 -17.51 -12.73 21.97
C TRP A 382 -19.00 -13.03 21.95
N LEU A 383 -19.52 -13.64 20.88
CA LEU A 383 -20.94 -14.00 20.77
C LEU A 383 -21.30 -15.19 21.68
N GLY A 384 -20.41 -16.18 21.79
CA GLY A 384 -20.65 -17.38 22.55
C GLY A 384 -19.36 -18.16 22.80
N ASP A 385 -19.52 -19.46 23.07
CA ASP A 385 -18.39 -20.36 23.22
C ASP A 385 -18.02 -20.94 21.86
N ARG A 386 -16.80 -20.61 21.44
CA ARG A 386 -16.25 -21.05 20.17
C ARG A 386 -16.03 -22.56 20.17
N ALA A 387 -16.63 -23.28 19.24
CA ALA A 387 -16.39 -24.69 19.05
C ALA A 387 -16.12 -25.05 17.58
N ILE A 388 -15.34 -26.10 17.41
CA ILE A 388 -15.16 -26.79 16.13
C ILE A 388 -16.25 -27.89 16.02
N ASP A 389 -16.59 -28.49 17.12
CA ASP A 389 -17.68 -29.43 17.26
C ASP A 389 -18.72 -28.93 18.27
N PRO A 390 -20.00 -29.32 18.14
CA PRO A 390 -21.03 -28.95 19.09
C PRO A 390 -20.62 -29.27 20.53
N LEU A 391 -20.73 -28.30 21.42
CA LEU A 391 -20.47 -28.48 22.85
C LEU A 391 -21.74 -29.00 23.56
N GLU A 392 -21.60 -29.35 24.85
CA GLU A 392 -22.67 -29.89 25.69
C GLU A 392 -23.91 -28.97 25.72
N GLU A 393 -25.08 -29.59 26.02
CA GLU A 393 -26.36 -28.88 26.13
C GLU A 393 -26.28 -27.69 27.10
N GLY A 394 -26.75 -26.52 26.66
CA GLY A 394 -26.82 -25.30 27.48
C GLY A 394 -25.71 -24.26 27.22
N GLN A 395 -24.77 -24.54 26.32
CA GLN A 395 -23.77 -23.57 25.89
C GLN A 395 -24.14 -22.92 24.54
N ALA A 396 -23.88 -21.60 24.40
CA ALA A 396 -24.04 -20.91 23.14
C ALA A 396 -22.84 -21.20 22.23
N THR A 397 -22.93 -22.30 21.49
CA THR A 397 -21.87 -22.73 20.57
C THR A 397 -21.93 -21.96 19.29
N ILE A 398 -20.84 -21.30 18.92
CA ILE A 398 -20.68 -20.62 17.63
C ILE A 398 -19.63 -21.38 16.81
N ILE A 399 -20.06 -21.94 15.69
CA ILE A 399 -19.23 -22.71 14.77
C ILE A 399 -18.68 -21.78 13.69
N TYR A 400 -17.40 -21.88 13.43
CA TYR A 400 -16.75 -21.14 12.35
C TYR A 400 -15.99 -22.07 11.40
N SER A 401 -15.75 -21.58 10.17
CA SER A 401 -15.15 -22.41 9.12
C SER A 401 -13.75 -22.90 9.46
N TYR A 402 -13.49 -24.20 9.33
CA TYR A 402 -12.15 -24.79 9.38
C TYR A 402 -11.10 -24.10 8.49
N GLY A 403 -11.54 -23.38 7.47
CA GLY A 403 -10.64 -22.60 6.61
C GLY A 403 -9.83 -21.57 7.40
N TYR A 404 -10.38 -21.00 8.46
CA TYR A 404 -9.68 -20.04 9.31
C TYR A 404 -8.57 -20.69 10.14
N ASP A 405 -8.77 -21.88 10.62
CA ASP A 405 -7.75 -22.61 11.37
C ASP A 405 -6.60 -23.07 10.48
N TRP A 406 -6.89 -23.53 9.26
CA TRP A 406 -5.87 -23.81 8.25
C TRP A 406 -5.06 -22.57 7.89
N PHE A 407 -5.74 -21.43 7.74
CA PHE A 407 -5.07 -20.15 7.51
C PHE A 407 -4.27 -19.70 8.73
N ALA A 408 -4.76 -19.93 9.94
CA ALA A 408 -4.06 -19.63 11.19
C ALA A 408 -2.77 -20.45 11.31
N LEU A 409 -2.79 -21.75 10.98
CA LEU A 409 -1.59 -22.59 10.93
C LEU A 409 -0.56 -22.07 9.90
N ALA A 410 -1.00 -21.71 8.71
CA ALA A 410 -0.14 -21.10 7.69
C ALA A 410 0.46 -19.76 8.17
N SER A 411 -0.33 -18.96 8.87
CA SER A 411 0.12 -17.68 9.46
C SER A 411 1.12 -17.90 10.61
N LEU A 412 0.92 -18.93 11.44
CA LEU A 412 1.87 -19.31 12.49
C LEU A 412 3.23 -19.70 11.87
N ALA A 413 3.22 -20.48 10.79
CA ALA A 413 4.45 -20.84 10.06
C ALA A 413 5.15 -19.60 9.48
N LEU A 414 4.38 -18.65 8.94
CA LEU A 414 4.94 -17.37 8.45
C LEU A 414 5.57 -16.55 9.58
N VAL A 415 4.88 -16.42 10.71
CA VAL A 415 5.41 -15.68 11.89
C VAL A 415 6.68 -16.35 12.41
N ALA A 416 6.69 -17.68 12.50
CA ALA A 416 7.87 -18.44 12.91
C ALA A 416 9.03 -18.27 11.90
N GLY A 417 8.74 -18.32 10.59
CA GLY A 417 9.72 -18.08 9.53
C GLY A 417 10.29 -16.66 9.58
N ALA A 418 9.44 -15.64 9.80
CA ALA A 418 9.88 -14.25 9.95
C ALA A 418 10.74 -14.05 11.21
N ALA A 419 10.38 -14.70 12.32
CA ALA A 419 11.18 -14.67 13.54
C ALA A 419 12.56 -15.31 13.31
N LEU A 420 12.61 -16.48 12.67
CA LEU A 420 13.85 -17.16 12.31
C LEU A 420 14.73 -16.30 11.39
N ALA A 421 14.14 -15.70 10.36
CA ALA A 421 14.84 -14.78 9.46
C ALA A 421 15.42 -13.57 10.22
N THR A 422 14.68 -13.04 11.20
CA THR A 422 15.14 -11.92 12.07
C THR A 422 16.33 -12.38 12.93
N VAL A 423 16.28 -13.59 13.48
CA VAL A 423 17.40 -14.16 14.27
C VAL A 423 18.64 -14.37 13.38
N ILE A 424 18.45 -14.91 12.19
CA ILE A 424 19.56 -15.11 11.22
C ILE A 424 20.17 -13.76 10.83
N ALA A 425 19.36 -12.76 10.50
CA ALA A 425 19.82 -11.42 10.17
C ALA A 425 20.56 -10.77 11.37
N GLY A 426 20.01 -10.93 12.58
CA GLY A 426 20.65 -10.46 13.81
C GLY A 426 22.00 -11.13 14.07
N PHE A 427 22.10 -12.44 13.87
CA PHE A 427 23.35 -13.18 13.98
C PHE A 427 24.37 -12.77 12.91
N TRP A 428 23.92 -12.58 11.68
CA TRP A 428 24.77 -12.07 10.60
C TRP A 428 25.31 -10.67 10.92
N LEU A 429 24.45 -9.74 11.40
CA LEU A 429 24.89 -8.41 11.85
C LEU A 429 25.90 -8.50 13.00
N TRP A 430 25.64 -9.39 13.97
CA TRP A 430 26.52 -9.59 15.11
C TRP A 430 27.88 -10.15 14.68
N SER A 431 27.91 -11.14 13.79
CA SER A 431 29.15 -11.73 13.29
C SER A 431 29.98 -10.70 12.51
N ARG A 432 29.35 -9.90 11.65
CA ARG A 432 30.05 -8.84 10.90
C ARG A 432 30.65 -7.77 11.79
N THR A 433 29.95 -7.37 12.86
CA THR A 433 30.48 -6.36 13.78
C THR A 433 31.65 -6.86 14.63
N ARG A 434 31.92 -8.18 14.61
CA ARG A 434 33.01 -8.83 15.32
C ARG A 434 34.09 -9.42 14.42
N SER A 435 33.88 -9.44 13.11
CA SER A 435 34.91 -9.89 12.16
C SER A 435 36.10 -8.97 12.23
N VAL A 436 37.29 -9.57 12.49
CA VAL A 436 38.55 -8.83 12.58
C VAL A 436 38.84 -8.12 11.27
N GLU A 437 38.67 -8.79 10.13
CA GLU A 437 38.89 -8.23 8.80
C GLU A 437 38.04 -6.99 8.54
N VAL A 438 36.73 -7.06 8.90
CA VAL A 438 35.79 -5.94 8.69
C VAL A 438 36.13 -4.78 9.63
N VAL A 439 36.47 -5.07 10.88
CA VAL A 439 36.87 -4.05 11.84
C VAL A 439 38.12 -3.33 11.41
N GLU A 440 39.16 -4.09 10.98
CA GLU A 440 40.41 -3.51 10.51
C GLU A 440 40.24 -2.70 9.22
N ALA A 441 39.39 -3.16 8.27
CA ALA A 441 39.13 -2.43 7.04
C ALA A 441 38.48 -1.06 7.34
N ILE A 442 37.49 -1.03 8.21
CA ILE A 442 36.82 0.22 8.60
C ILE A 442 37.72 1.08 9.49
N ALA A 443 38.50 0.48 10.40
CA ALA A 443 39.45 1.23 11.22
C ALA A 443 40.53 1.95 10.39
N LYS A 444 40.99 1.33 9.29
CA LYS A 444 41.90 1.99 8.34
C LYS A 444 41.27 3.19 7.63
N GLU A 445 39.98 3.09 7.30
CA GLU A 445 39.22 4.20 6.69
C GLU A 445 39.03 5.38 7.67
N TYR A 446 38.97 5.07 8.97
CA TYR A 446 38.79 6.05 10.05
C TYR A 446 40.02 6.06 11.00
N ALA A 447 41.22 6.26 10.46
CA ALA A 447 42.48 6.23 11.21
C ALA A 447 42.58 7.23 12.38
N GLN A 448 41.69 8.21 12.44
CA GLN A 448 41.59 9.19 13.55
C GLN A 448 40.84 8.66 14.78
N ALA A 449 40.17 7.51 14.67
CA ALA A 449 39.46 6.93 15.80
C ALA A 449 40.48 6.49 16.88
N PRO A 450 40.21 6.76 18.16
CA PRO A 450 41.07 6.29 19.26
C PRO A 450 41.22 4.76 19.23
N ALA A 451 42.42 4.28 19.54
CA ALA A 451 42.72 2.84 19.57
C ALA A 451 42.23 2.14 20.87
N ASP A 452 41.27 2.71 21.56
CA ASP A 452 40.68 2.22 22.78
C ASP A 452 39.32 1.52 22.60
N LEU A 453 38.67 1.13 23.69
CA LEU A 453 37.37 0.49 23.69
C LEU A 453 36.23 1.38 23.15
N GLU A 454 36.38 2.68 23.30
CA GLU A 454 35.37 3.64 22.82
C GLU A 454 35.46 3.78 21.31
N GLY A 455 36.67 3.95 20.76
CA GLY A 455 36.91 3.94 19.32
C GLY A 455 36.43 2.64 18.66
N LEU A 456 36.70 1.49 19.31
CA LEU A 456 36.21 0.20 18.81
C LEU A 456 34.68 0.09 18.80
N ARG A 457 34.00 0.63 19.82
CA ARG A 457 32.52 0.69 19.85
C ARG A 457 31.98 1.57 18.73
N TRP A 458 32.64 2.68 18.49
CA TRP A 458 32.27 3.60 17.42
C TRP A 458 32.45 2.97 16.03
N ILE A 459 33.59 2.34 15.74
CA ILE A 459 33.83 1.58 14.50
C ILE A 459 32.75 0.51 14.32
N ARG A 460 32.41 -0.24 15.36
CA ARG A 460 31.33 -1.24 15.30
C ARG A 460 29.97 -0.63 15.00
N SER A 461 29.70 0.61 15.44
CA SER A 461 28.45 1.32 15.13
C SER A 461 28.36 1.67 13.64
N ILE A 462 29.48 2.06 13.02
CA ILE A 462 29.58 2.30 11.56
C ILE A 462 29.35 0.99 10.80
N ILE A 463 30.04 -0.10 11.21
CA ILE A 463 29.86 -1.42 10.59
C ILE A 463 28.39 -1.86 10.64
N ARG A 464 27.74 -1.66 11.79
CA ARG A 464 26.32 -1.98 11.97
C ARG A 464 25.45 -1.16 11.01
N ALA A 465 25.66 0.16 10.94
CA ALA A 465 24.88 1.07 10.09
C ALA A 465 25.06 0.70 8.59
N ARG A 466 26.28 0.51 8.13
CA ARG A 466 26.56 0.06 6.74
C ARG A 466 25.99 -1.33 6.44
N SER A 467 26.01 -2.24 7.41
CA SER A 467 25.45 -3.58 7.23
C SER A 467 23.93 -3.54 7.14
N VAL A 468 23.26 -2.69 7.93
CA VAL A 468 21.81 -2.46 7.82
C VAL A 468 21.47 -1.83 6.47
N ALA A 469 22.27 -0.87 5.99
CA ALA A 469 22.08 -0.26 4.68
C ALA A 469 22.17 -1.29 3.54
N ARG A 470 23.09 -2.25 3.63
CA ARG A 470 23.19 -3.38 2.67
C ARG A 470 21.98 -4.31 2.70
N LEU A 471 21.37 -4.54 3.86
CA LEU A 471 20.13 -5.32 3.94
C LEU A 471 18.99 -4.69 3.13
N SER A 472 18.97 -3.36 3.00
CA SER A 472 17.98 -2.68 2.16
C SER A 472 18.19 -2.99 0.66
N ASP A 473 19.41 -3.22 0.22
CA ASP A 473 19.72 -3.62 -1.15
C ASP A 473 19.20 -5.05 -1.46
N GLU A 474 19.08 -5.89 -0.43
CA GLU A 474 18.54 -7.25 -0.49
C GLU A 474 17.01 -7.33 -0.27
N ALA A 475 16.33 -6.19 -0.22
CA ALA A 475 14.89 -6.15 0.07
C ALA A 475 14.05 -6.97 -0.92
N ALA A 476 14.46 -7.04 -2.19
CA ALA A 476 13.79 -7.87 -3.20
C ALA A 476 13.96 -9.36 -2.93
N THR A 477 15.16 -9.79 -2.51
CA THR A 477 15.45 -11.18 -2.11
C THR A 477 14.64 -11.54 -0.87
N ALA A 478 14.60 -10.66 0.14
CA ALA A 478 13.81 -10.85 1.33
C ALA A 478 12.30 -10.98 1.01
N LEU A 479 11.78 -10.17 0.10
CA LEU A 479 10.41 -10.28 -0.38
C LEU A 479 10.16 -11.60 -1.12
N GLY A 480 11.15 -12.08 -1.88
CA GLY A 480 11.11 -13.39 -2.55
C GLY A 480 11.03 -14.55 -1.59
N VAL A 481 11.83 -14.52 -0.53
CA VAL A 481 11.79 -15.52 0.56
C VAL A 481 10.44 -15.48 1.27
N LEU A 482 9.94 -14.30 1.60
CA LEU A 482 8.62 -14.12 2.19
C LEU A 482 7.52 -14.71 1.29
N LEU A 483 7.58 -14.48 -0.01
CA LEU A 483 6.64 -15.07 -0.97
C LEU A 483 6.72 -16.60 -0.96
N ALA A 484 7.92 -17.17 -0.99
CA ALA A 484 8.12 -18.62 -0.98
C ALA A 484 7.52 -19.23 0.31
N VAL A 485 7.69 -18.57 1.46
CA VAL A 485 7.11 -19.00 2.74
C VAL A 485 5.58 -18.87 2.72
N VAL A 486 5.04 -17.75 2.28
CA VAL A 486 3.57 -17.52 2.24
C VAL A 486 2.89 -18.46 1.26
N LEU A 487 3.32 -18.47 0.00
CA LEU A 487 2.69 -19.32 -1.01
C LEU A 487 3.03 -20.79 -0.80
N GLY A 488 4.29 -21.12 -0.57
CA GLY A 488 4.74 -22.49 -0.35
C GLY A 488 4.11 -23.07 0.90
N GLY A 489 4.06 -22.33 2.00
CA GLY A 489 3.38 -22.71 3.23
C GLY A 489 1.89 -22.93 3.04
N THR A 490 1.22 -21.97 2.38
CA THR A 490 -0.23 -22.09 2.08
C THR A 490 -0.52 -23.30 1.20
N LEU A 491 0.25 -23.51 0.13
CA LEU A 491 0.10 -24.66 -0.76
C LEU A 491 0.41 -25.98 -0.05
N ALA A 492 1.44 -26.04 0.79
CA ALA A 492 1.80 -27.21 1.56
C ALA A 492 0.69 -27.57 2.56
N PHE A 493 0.20 -26.62 3.36
CA PHE A 493 -0.91 -26.85 4.29
C PHE A 493 -2.18 -27.24 3.56
N TYR A 494 -2.47 -26.61 2.42
CA TYR A 494 -3.62 -26.95 1.62
C TYR A 494 -3.50 -28.34 0.99
N GLY A 495 -2.32 -28.69 0.50
CA GLY A 495 -2.01 -30.03 0.01
C GLY A 495 -2.17 -31.10 1.10
N VAL A 496 -1.63 -30.84 2.31
CA VAL A 496 -1.83 -31.72 3.48
C VAL A 496 -3.31 -31.90 3.78
N ARG A 497 -4.09 -30.80 3.77
CA ARG A 497 -5.54 -30.87 4.00
C ARG A 497 -6.24 -31.77 2.97
N VAL A 498 -6.01 -31.55 1.68
CA VAL A 498 -6.61 -32.36 0.60
C VAL A 498 -6.18 -33.82 0.73
N PHE A 499 -4.89 -34.07 0.99
CA PHE A 499 -4.35 -35.41 1.11
C PHE A 499 -4.93 -36.18 2.33
N THR A 500 -5.07 -35.51 3.48
CA THR A 500 -5.55 -36.14 4.71
C THR A 500 -7.05 -36.30 4.74
N THR A 501 -7.82 -35.35 4.22
CA THR A 501 -9.29 -35.36 4.29
C THR A 501 -9.97 -35.83 3.00
N GLY A 502 -9.23 -35.93 1.88
CA GLY A 502 -9.78 -36.20 0.56
C GLY A 502 -10.64 -35.07 0.00
N SER A 503 -10.70 -33.92 0.67
CA SER A 503 -11.52 -32.77 0.29
C SER A 503 -10.82 -31.46 0.59
N PRO A 504 -10.92 -30.47 -0.31
CA PRO A 504 -10.45 -29.11 -0.01
C PRO A 504 -11.21 -28.43 1.15
N PHE A 505 -12.34 -28.96 1.55
CA PHE A 505 -13.23 -28.43 2.58
C PHE A 505 -13.32 -29.32 3.84
N GLY A 506 -12.42 -30.32 3.97
CA GLY A 506 -12.47 -31.31 5.05
C GLY A 506 -12.09 -30.76 6.43
N SER A 507 -12.51 -31.47 7.47
CA SER A 507 -12.19 -31.22 8.87
C SER A 507 -10.76 -31.68 9.25
N PHE A 508 -10.37 -31.46 10.51
CA PHE A 508 -9.06 -31.83 11.03
C PHE A 508 -9.00 -33.28 11.58
N ASP A 509 -10.10 -34.03 11.50
CA ASP A 509 -10.24 -35.34 12.20
C ASP A 509 -9.17 -36.36 11.82
N ARG A 510 -8.58 -36.22 10.61
CA ARG A 510 -7.52 -37.10 10.11
C ARG A 510 -6.10 -36.57 10.33
N LEU A 511 -5.93 -35.40 10.99
CA LEU A 511 -4.59 -34.89 11.32
C LEU A 511 -4.03 -35.65 12.53
N PRO A 512 -2.71 -35.92 12.58
CA PRO A 512 -2.04 -36.42 13.78
C PRO A 512 -2.25 -35.48 14.97
N ASP A 513 -2.38 -36.05 16.18
CA ASP A 513 -2.67 -35.30 17.40
C ASP A 513 -1.69 -34.18 17.70
N GLY A 514 -0.40 -34.34 17.35
CA GLY A 514 0.60 -33.29 17.50
C GLY A 514 0.33 -32.03 16.64
N TRP A 515 -0.35 -32.20 15.50
CA TRP A 515 -0.75 -31.05 14.67
C TRP A 515 -2.05 -30.41 15.17
N ARG A 516 -2.98 -31.25 15.71
CA ARG A 516 -4.22 -30.73 16.31
C ARG A 516 -3.93 -29.81 17.49
N SER A 517 -2.94 -30.16 18.33
CA SER A 517 -2.56 -29.35 19.49
C SER A 517 -2.00 -27.95 19.11
N LEU A 518 -1.53 -27.75 17.86
CA LEU A 518 -1.08 -26.45 17.38
C LEU A 518 -2.23 -25.54 16.95
N ILE A 519 -3.42 -26.08 16.65
CA ILE A 519 -4.55 -25.28 16.15
C ILE A 519 -4.97 -24.18 17.14
N PRO A 520 -5.18 -24.45 18.44
CA PRO A 520 -5.53 -23.40 19.40
C PRO A 520 -4.47 -22.30 19.48
N VAL A 521 -3.19 -22.67 19.45
CA VAL A 521 -2.06 -21.70 19.46
C VAL A 521 -2.06 -20.88 18.18
N ALA A 522 -2.22 -21.51 17.03
CA ALA A 522 -2.25 -20.84 15.74
C ALA A 522 -3.44 -19.87 15.64
N SER A 523 -4.63 -20.31 16.04
CA SER A 523 -5.84 -19.48 16.04
C SER A 523 -5.72 -18.31 17.02
N TRP A 524 -5.10 -18.54 18.19
CA TRP A 524 -4.80 -17.46 19.13
C TRP A 524 -3.82 -16.44 18.52
N VAL A 525 -2.68 -16.88 17.98
CA VAL A 525 -1.70 -16.01 17.32
C VAL A 525 -2.35 -15.27 16.14
N GLY A 526 -3.05 -15.99 15.27
CA GLY A 526 -3.73 -15.40 14.10
C GLY A 526 -4.76 -14.33 14.50
N SER A 527 -5.51 -14.57 15.58
CA SER A 527 -6.51 -13.61 16.08
C SER A 527 -5.90 -12.40 16.79
N MET A 528 -4.61 -12.47 17.20
CA MET A 528 -3.88 -11.31 17.74
C MET A 528 -3.38 -10.35 16.63
N LEU A 529 -3.21 -10.81 15.39
CA LEU A 529 -2.70 -9.98 14.30
C LEU A 529 -3.55 -8.74 14.03
N PRO A 530 -4.91 -8.81 13.95
CA PRO A 530 -5.75 -7.62 13.85
C PRO A 530 -5.57 -6.66 15.02
N LEU A 531 -5.50 -7.19 16.24
CA LEU A 531 -5.31 -6.38 17.45
C LEU A 531 -3.94 -5.70 17.46
N ALA A 532 -2.88 -6.41 17.04
CA ALA A 532 -1.55 -5.83 16.85
C ALA A 532 -1.58 -4.72 15.79
N GLY A 533 -2.26 -4.92 14.68
CA GLY A 533 -2.48 -3.90 13.65
C GLY A 533 -3.19 -2.66 14.21
N LEU A 534 -4.26 -2.85 14.98
CA LEU A 534 -4.97 -1.77 15.66
C LEU A 534 -4.08 -1.06 16.69
N ALA A 535 -3.24 -1.78 17.44
CA ALA A 535 -2.30 -1.20 18.39
C ALA A 535 -1.23 -0.36 17.69
N VAL A 536 -0.68 -0.82 16.55
CA VAL A 536 0.24 -0.06 15.71
C VAL A 536 -0.44 1.20 15.16
N MET A 537 -1.67 1.09 14.69
CA MET A 537 -2.48 2.21 14.21
C MET A 537 -2.70 3.24 15.33
N TYR A 538 -3.12 2.80 16.50
CA TYR A 538 -3.34 3.66 17.68
C TYR A 538 -2.04 4.32 18.14
N SER A 539 -0.94 3.55 18.21
CA SER A 539 0.39 4.07 18.55
C SER A 539 0.86 5.09 17.51
N SER A 540 0.62 4.84 16.23
CA SER A 540 0.95 5.78 15.14
C SER A 540 0.10 7.05 15.20
N PHE A 541 -1.15 6.94 15.65
CA PHE A 541 -2.00 8.11 15.92
C PHE A 541 -1.45 8.97 17.06
N ARG A 542 -0.99 8.34 18.17
CA ARG A 542 -0.53 9.02 19.38
C ARG A 542 0.94 9.48 19.32
N SER A 543 1.83 8.66 18.75
CA SER A 543 3.29 8.85 18.82
C SER A 543 3.88 9.32 17.48
N PRO A 544 4.50 10.50 17.40
CA PRO A 544 5.20 10.96 16.20
C PRO A 544 6.35 10.02 15.78
N GLY A 545 7.04 9.39 16.74
CA GLY A 545 8.15 8.46 16.46
C GLY A 545 7.69 7.18 15.78
N THR A 546 6.59 6.55 16.27
CA THR A 546 6.00 5.36 15.62
C THR A 546 5.46 5.72 14.24
N ARG A 547 4.77 6.86 14.13
CA ARG A 547 4.24 7.38 12.88
C ARG A 547 5.31 7.57 11.82
N ARG A 548 6.48 8.09 12.19
CA ARG A 548 7.62 8.29 11.27
C ARG A 548 8.16 6.96 10.75
N ARG A 549 8.27 5.92 11.60
CA ARG A 549 8.76 4.58 11.19
C ARG A 549 7.80 3.87 10.26
N VAL A 550 6.51 3.89 10.57
CA VAL A 550 5.46 3.31 9.73
C VAL A 550 5.29 4.11 8.44
N GLY A 551 5.51 5.43 8.51
CA GLY A 551 5.34 6.37 7.41
C GLY A 551 6.20 6.04 6.18
N VAL A 552 7.41 5.52 6.34
CA VAL A 552 8.30 5.18 5.19
C VAL A 552 7.64 4.16 4.27
N ILE A 553 7.18 3.03 4.81
CA ILE A 553 6.52 1.98 4.01
C ILE A 553 5.20 2.52 3.47
N TRP A 554 4.44 3.24 4.29
CA TRP A 554 3.18 3.83 3.92
C TRP A 554 3.31 4.77 2.73
N ASP A 555 4.29 5.68 2.74
CA ASP A 555 4.47 6.66 1.68
C ASP A 555 4.95 6.03 0.36
N ILE A 556 5.67 4.91 0.41
CA ILE A 556 6.05 4.15 -0.80
C ILE A 556 4.80 3.53 -1.46
N VAL A 557 3.92 2.90 -0.69
CA VAL A 557 2.75 2.22 -1.26
C VAL A 557 1.61 3.17 -1.61
N THR A 558 1.54 4.35 -0.97
CA THR A 558 0.51 5.37 -1.25
C THR A 558 0.96 6.47 -2.21
N PHE A 559 2.17 6.36 -2.76
CA PHE A 559 2.64 7.24 -3.83
C PHE A 559 1.83 7.09 -5.12
N TRP A 560 1.35 5.88 -5.41
CA TRP A 560 0.80 5.49 -6.70
C TRP A 560 -0.68 5.85 -6.87
N PRO A 561 -1.11 6.35 -8.04
CA PRO A 561 -2.52 6.56 -8.35
C PRO A 561 -3.35 5.28 -8.18
N ARG A 562 -4.66 5.43 -7.95
CA ARG A 562 -5.60 4.31 -7.72
C ARG A 562 -6.00 3.63 -9.04
N TRP A 563 -5.05 2.94 -9.68
CA TRP A 563 -5.27 2.31 -10.98
C TRP A 563 -5.58 0.81 -10.91
N TYR A 564 -5.16 0.15 -9.83
CA TYR A 564 -5.40 -1.28 -9.65
C TYR A 564 -6.41 -1.56 -8.54
N HIS A 565 -6.52 -0.69 -7.54
CA HIS A 565 -7.48 -0.87 -6.46
C HIS A 565 -8.15 0.46 -6.06
N PRO A 566 -9.51 0.57 -6.18
CA PRO A 566 -10.22 1.83 -5.92
C PRO A 566 -10.28 2.23 -4.43
N LEU A 567 -10.11 1.24 -3.53
CA LEU A 567 -10.12 1.46 -2.07
C LEU A 567 -8.71 1.70 -1.51
N ALA A 568 -7.67 1.75 -2.35
CA ALA A 568 -6.38 2.22 -1.91
C ALA A 568 -6.50 3.64 -1.32
N PRO A 569 -5.67 4.00 -0.33
CA PRO A 569 -5.64 5.37 0.20
C PRO A 569 -5.41 6.39 -0.92
N PRO A 570 -5.92 7.63 -0.78
CA PRO A 570 -5.66 8.67 -1.78
C PRO A 570 -4.15 8.90 -1.93
N PRO A 571 -3.63 8.93 -3.16
CA PRO A 571 -2.21 9.15 -3.39
C PRO A 571 -1.85 10.61 -3.09
N TYR A 572 -0.91 10.82 -2.19
CA TYR A 572 -0.43 12.18 -1.89
C TYR A 572 0.31 12.80 -3.09
N SER A 573 0.92 11.97 -3.93
CA SER A 573 1.62 12.37 -5.15
C SER A 573 0.70 13.05 -6.17
N ALA A 574 -0.58 12.69 -6.22
CA ALA A 574 -1.57 13.32 -7.09
C ALA A 574 -1.74 14.82 -6.78
N ARG A 575 -1.37 15.24 -5.57
CA ARG A 575 -1.31 16.64 -5.16
C ARG A 575 0.13 17.19 -5.18
N ALA A 576 1.06 16.51 -4.51
CA ALA A 576 2.41 17.03 -4.31
C ALA A 576 3.19 17.23 -5.63
N VAL A 577 3.05 16.31 -6.59
CA VAL A 577 3.77 16.38 -7.87
C VAL A 577 3.27 17.56 -8.74
N PRO A 578 1.96 17.75 -8.97
CA PRO A 578 1.46 18.92 -9.70
C PRO A 578 1.76 20.25 -9.00
N GLU A 579 1.57 20.35 -7.68
CA GLU A 579 1.85 21.59 -6.94
C GLU A 579 3.31 22.03 -7.06
N LEU A 580 4.24 21.08 -6.91
CA LEU A 580 5.66 21.38 -7.12
C LEU A 580 5.94 21.83 -8.55
N GLY A 581 5.38 21.13 -9.55
CA GLY A 581 5.52 21.51 -10.96
C GLY A 581 5.00 22.92 -11.26
N ILE A 582 3.84 23.30 -10.74
CA ILE A 582 3.26 24.65 -10.88
C ILE A 582 4.17 25.70 -10.24
N ARG A 583 4.70 25.41 -9.03
CA ARG A 583 5.61 26.36 -8.36
C ARG A 583 6.90 26.57 -9.16
N LEU A 584 7.50 25.49 -9.65
CA LEU A 584 8.69 25.54 -10.49
C LEU A 584 8.43 26.36 -11.77
N GLN A 585 7.29 26.16 -12.41
CA GLN A 585 6.89 26.92 -13.59
C GLN A 585 6.74 28.42 -13.27
N ARG A 586 6.09 28.78 -12.16
CA ARG A 586 5.93 30.17 -11.74
C ARG A 586 7.30 30.84 -11.48
N LEU A 587 8.17 30.21 -10.70
CA LEU A 587 9.50 30.75 -10.42
C LEU A 587 10.32 30.99 -11.69
N THR A 588 10.31 30.02 -12.61
CA THR A 588 11.05 30.16 -13.87
C THR A 588 10.41 31.14 -14.86
N SER A 589 9.09 31.30 -14.84
CA SER A 589 8.38 32.30 -15.64
C SER A 589 8.68 33.72 -15.18
N ASP A 590 8.92 33.91 -13.88
CA ASP A 590 9.37 35.15 -13.28
C ASP A 590 10.86 35.47 -13.59
N GLY A 591 11.53 34.59 -14.34
CA GLY A 591 12.90 34.75 -14.81
C GLY A 591 13.97 34.10 -13.92
N ALA A 592 13.60 33.51 -12.80
CA ALA A 592 14.54 32.86 -11.89
C ALA A 592 15.08 31.54 -12.47
N ALA A 593 16.36 31.25 -12.20
CA ALA A 593 16.90 29.90 -12.25
C ALA A 593 16.60 29.20 -10.92
N VAL A 594 16.34 27.89 -10.93
CA VAL A 594 15.93 27.15 -9.73
C VAL A 594 16.82 25.93 -9.48
N THR A 595 17.49 25.91 -8.33
CA THR A 595 18.14 24.69 -7.80
C THR A 595 17.16 23.97 -6.88
N LEU A 596 16.65 22.83 -7.33
CA LEU A 596 15.71 22.00 -6.56
C LEU A 596 16.49 21.07 -5.65
N SER A 597 16.46 21.31 -4.33
CA SER A 597 17.13 20.47 -3.33
C SER A 597 16.10 19.53 -2.70
N ALA A 598 16.25 18.23 -2.92
CA ALA A 598 15.25 17.23 -2.59
C ALA A 598 15.80 16.09 -1.71
N HIS A 599 15.29 15.99 -0.48
CA HIS A 599 15.68 14.97 0.49
C HIS A 599 14.73 13.77 0.50
N SER A 600 15.30 12.55 0.55
CA SER A 600 14.51 11.33 0.79
C SER A 600 13.34 11.21 -0.22
N GLN A 601 12.11 11.00 0.26
CA GLN A 601 10.88 10.94 -0.56
C GLN A 601 10.65 12.21 -1.38
N GLY A 602 11.15 13.36 -0.94
CA GLY A 602 11.14 14.58 -1.73
C GLY A 602 11.86 14.44 -3.07
N SER A 603 12.91 13.60 -3.16
CA SER A 603 13.61 13.32 -4.43
C SER A 603 12.72 12.59 -5.44
N VAL A 604 11.81 11.74 -4.97
CA VAL A 604 10.85 11.03 -5.84
C VAL A 604 9.79 12.00 -6.37
N ILE A 605 9.28 12.90 -5.51
CA ILE A 605 8.35 13.95 -5.92
C ILE A 605 9.04 14.89 -6.92
N ALA A 606 10.28 15.30 -6.65
CA ALA A 606 11.07 16.16 -7.53
C ALA A 606 11.28 15.51 -8.90
N ALA A 607 11.73 14.27 -8.95
CA ALA A 607 11.93 13.51 -10.19
C ALA A 607 10.63 13.41 -11.02
N ALA A 608 9.52 13.04 -10.35
CA ALA A 608 8.21 12.96 -10.99
C ALA A 608 7.70 14.32 -11.49
N SER A 609 7.97 15.41 -10.76
CA SER A 609 7.59 16.76 -11.17
C SER A 609 8.40 17.23 -12.37
N ILE A 610 9.74 17.06 -12.34
CA ILE A 610 10.63 17.45 -13.44
C ILE A 610 10.32 16.67 -14.72
N ALA A 611 9.98 15.39 -14.63
CA ALA A 611 9.60 14.58 -15.79
C ALA A 611 8.42 15.17 -16.58
N ARG A 612 7.56 15.96 -15.93
CA ARG A 612 6.37 16.60 -16.52
C ARG A 612 6.62 17.98 -17.10
N LEU A 613 7.74 18.62 -16.78
CA LEU A 613 8.00 20.00 -17.16
C LEU A 613 8.52 20.09 -18.60
N PRO A 614 8.14 21.14 -19.37
CA PRO A 614 8.68 21.37 -20.70
C PRO A 614 10.17 21.74 -20.65
N ARG A 615 10.86 21.59 -21.80
CA ARG A 615 12.30 21.86 -21.90
C ARG A 615 12.63 23.31 -21.51
N SER A 616 11.78 24.27 -21.90
CA SER A 616 11.96 25.71 -21.58
C SER A 616 12.08 25.99 -20.08
N ILE A 617 11.44 25.16 -19.23
CA ILE A 617 11.52 25.24 -17.77
C ILE A 617 12.72 24.46 -17.27
N ARG A 618 12.90 23.23 -17.75
CA ARG A 618 14.02 22.36 -17.31
C ARG A 618 15.40 22.95 -17.62
N SER A 619 15.54 23.72 -18.71
CA SER A 619 16.80 24.41 -19.04
C SER A 619 17.25 25.42 -17.97
N ARG A 620 16.31 25.90 -17.14
CA ARG A 620 16.57 26.82 -16.01
C ARG A 620 16.61 26.14 -14.67
N MET A 621 16.75 24.82 -14.65
CA MET A 621 16.70 24.03 -13.41
C MET A 621 17.96 23.20 -13.23
N ALA A 622 18.34 23.03 -11.97
CA ALA A 622 19.27 22.02 -11.49
C ALA A 622 18.62 21.20 -10.38
N LEU A 623 19.10 19.97 -10.16
CA LEU A 623 18.57 19.05 -9.17
C LEU A 623 19.70 18.59 -8.22
N LEU A 624 19.52 18.83 -6.94
CA LEU A 624 20.30 18.18 -5.88
C LEU A 624 19.41 17.16 -5.17
N THR A 625 19.74 15.89 -5.27
CA THR A 625 19.10 14.85 -4.46
C THR A 625 20.03 14.40 -3.33
N HIS A 626 19.48 14.13 -2.16
CA HIS A 626 20.27 13.63 -1.04
C HIS A 626 19.47 12.66 -0.17
N GLY A 627 20.12 11.59 0.29
CA GLY A 627 19.42 10.48 0.95
C GLY A 627 18.33 9.87 0.08
N SER A 628 18.54 9.84 -1.23
CA SER A 628 17.51 9.53 -2.24
C SER A 628 17.18 8.04 -2.32
N PRO A 629 15.89 7.64 -2.21
CA PRO A 629 15.44 6.26 -2.41
C PRO A 629 15.19 5.92 -3.89
N LEU A 630 15.44 6.84 -4.83
CA LEU A 630 15.07 6.71 -6.23
C LEU A 630 15.51 5.38 -6.85
N ARG A 631 16.78 4.98 -6.70
CA ARG A 631 17.25 3.70 -7.21
C ARG A 631 17.02 2.55 -6.24
N ARG A 632 17.43 2.72 -4.97
CA ARG A 632 17.44 1.66 -3.94
C ARG A 632 16.07 1.08 -3.64
N LEU A 633 15.02 1.90 -3.62
CA LEU A 633 13.65 1.47 -3.39
C LEU A 633 12.78 1.60 -4.64
N TYR A 634 12.67 2.81 -5.21
CA TYR A 634 11.77 3.01 -6.32
C TYR A 634 12.23 2.33 -7.62
N GLY A 635 13.48 2.46 -8.01
CA GLY A 635 14.03 1.77 -9.19
C GLY A 635 14.04 0.26 -9.03
N LEU A 636 14.26 -0.23 -7.79
CA LEU A 636 14.20 -1.65 -7.50
C LEU A 636 12.79 -2.23 -7.62
N PHE A 637 11.77 -1.58 -7.03
CA PHE A 637 10.41 -2.11 -6.98
C PHE A 637 9.54 -1.65 -8.16
N PHE A 638 9.82 -0.49 -8.74
CA PHE A 638 9.02 0.15 -9.79
C PHE A 638 9.87 0.55 -11.01
N PRO A 639 10.57 -0.39 -11.63
CA PRO A 639 11.58 -0.11 -12.66
C PRO A 639 11.00 0.54 -13.92
N ALA A 640 9.72 0.33 -14.22
CA ALA A 640 9.06 1.00 -15.34
C ALA A 640 9.03 2.52 -15.21
N TYR A 641 9.12 3.04 -13.97
CA TYR A 641 8.99 4.46 -13.66
C TYR A 641 10.29 5.11 -13.17
N PHE A 642 11.11 4.35 -12.44
CA PHE A 642 12.34 4.81 -11.81
C PHE A 642 13.51 3.86 -12.06
N GLY A 643 13.43 3.02 -13.10
CA GLY A 643 14.53 2.17 -13.51
C GLY A 643 15.72 2.97 -14.04
N HIS A 644 16.80 2.26 -14.36
CA HIS A 644 18.03 2.87 -14.87
C HIS A 644 17.78 3.79 -16.06
N ASP A 645 17.04 3.31 -17.07
CA ASP A 645 16.79 4.06 -18.31
C ASP A 645 15.95 5.32 -18.07
N GLN A 646 14.94 5.24 -17.17
CA GLN A 646 14.09 6.38 -16.81
C GLN A 646 14.88 7.44 -16.06
N LEU A 647 15.75 7.03 -15.14
CA LEU A 647 16.62 7.97 -14.42
C LEU A 647 17.70 8.56 -15.33
N ALA A 648 18.31 7.76 -16.22
CA ALA A 648 19.24 8.24 -17.24
C ALA A 648 18.56 9.25 -18.20
N GLY A 649 17.32 8.96 -18.62
CA GLY A 649 16.53 9.88 -19.42
C GLY A 649 16.24 11.19 -18.69
N LEU A 650 15.96 11.14 -17.39
CA LEU A 650 15.78 12.35 -16.57
C LEU A 650 17.08 13.15 -16.45
N ALA A 651 18.19 12.49 -16.19
CA ALA A 651 19.52 13.12 -16.12
C ALA A 651 19.91 13.82 -17.43
N SER A 652 19.69 13.14 -18.57
CA SER A 652 19.90 13.72 -19.90
C SER A 652 19.06 14.99 -20.15
N ARG A 653 17.82 15.01 -19.65
CA ARG A 653 16.93 16.19 -19.76
C ARG A 653 17.38 17.36 -18.89
N LEU A 654 18.16 17.12 -17.84
CA LEU A 654 18.78 18.14 -16.99
C LEU A 654 20.17 18.56 -17.48
N GLU A 655 20.65 17.96 -18.58
CA GLU A 655 21.90 18.35 -19.26
C GLU A 655 23.11 18.35 -18.28
N GLY A 656 23.20 17.34 -17.41
CA GLY A 656 24.29 17.20 -16.42
C GLY A 656 24.09 17.98 -15.11
N ARG A 657 23.03 18.78 -14.99
CA ARG A 657 22.74 19.58 -13.77
C ARG A 657 21.99 18.77 -12.71
N TRP A 658 22.50 17.60 -12.40
CA TRP A 658 21.96 16.77 -11.31
C TRP A 658 23.11 16.17 -10.48
N ILE A 659 23.15 16.47 -9.20
CA ILE A 659 24.06 15.90 -8.21
C ILE A 659 23.26 15.09 -7.22
N ASN A 660 23.76 13.92 -6.80
CA ASN A 660 23.15 13.11 -5.73
C ASN A 660 24.14 12.88 -4.60
N LEU A 661 23.77 13.24 -3.37
CA LEU A 661 24.55 12.97 -2.18
C LEU A 661 24.01 11.75 -1.45
N PHE A 662 24.87 10.79 -1.13
CA PHE A 662 24.49 9.61 -0.35
C PHE A 662 25.54 9.26 0.71
N ARG A 663 25.15 8.43 1.67
CA ARG A 663 26.02 7.86 2.71
C ARG A 663 25.93 6.35 2.67
N ALA A 664 27.05 5.67 2.90
CA ALA A 664 27.10 4.21 3.01
C ALA A 664 26.35 3.69 4.25
N THR A 665 26.13 4.52 5.24
CA THR A 665 25.35 4.27 6.47
C THR A 665 23.86 4.53 6.34
N ASP A 666 23.39 5.08 5.20
CA ASP A 666 22.00 5.36 4.95
C ASP A 666 21.27 4.11 4.44
N ALA A 667 20.30 3.60 5.18
CA ALA A 667 19.52 2.42 4.82
C ALA A 667 18.39 2.70 3.78
N ILE A 668 18.07 3.97 3.53
CA ILE A 668 16.98 4.38 2.64
C ILE A 668 17.56 4.99 1.37
N GLY A 669 18.45 5.96 1.51
CA GLY A 669 19.11 6.63 0.41
C GLY A 669 20.30 5.82 -0.12
N GLY A 670 20.59 6.03 -1.39
CA GLY A 670 21.71 5.36 -2.05
C GLY A 670 22.20 6.09 -3.29
N PRO A 671 23.22 5.55 -3.98
CA PRO A 671 23.67 6.10 -5.25
C PRO A 671 22.58 5.96 -6.32
N ILE A 672 22.54 6.90 -7.26
CA ILE A 672 21.70 6.79 -8.45
C ILE A 672 22.29 5.76 -9.42
N GLY A 673 23.65 5.74 -9.52
CA GLY A 673 24.41 4.73 -10.28
C GLY A 673 24.10 4.76 -11.77
N ILE A 674 24.00 5.96 -12.33
CA ILE A 674 24.04 6.26 -13.75
C ILE A 674 25.50 6.67 -14.05
N GLU A 675 25.90 6.71 -15.33
CA GLU A 675 27.25 7.13 -15.71
C GLU A 675 27.65 8.45 -15.01
N ASP A 676 28.86 8.50 -14.46
CA ASP A 676 29.39 9.64 -13.67
C ASP A 676 29.29 11.01 -14.40
N ARG A 677 29.23 10.98 -15.73
CA ARG A 677 29.05 12.18 -16.56
C ARG A 677 27.65 12.80 -16.47
N LEU A 678 26.65 11.98 -16.10
CA LEU A 678 25.25 12.41 -16.07
C LEU A 678 24.80 12.78 -14.67
N VAL A 679 25.16 11.97 -13.68
CA VAL A 679 24.78 12.18 -12.28
C VAL A 679 25.94 11.78 -11.38
N PRO A 680 26.80 12.70 -10.96
CA PRO A 680 27.81 12.42 -9.99
C PRO A 680 27.18 12.02 -8.65
N ASP A 681 27.76 11.00 -8.04
CA ASP A 681 27.32 10.44 -6.75
C ASP A 681 28.41 10.60 -5.67
N PRO A 682 28.76 11.81 -5.24
CA PRO A 682 29.77 12.00 -4.21
C PRO A 682 29.30 11.44 -2.87
N VAL A 683 30.17 10.69 -2.21
CA VAL A 683 29.89 10.12 -0.87
C VAL A 683 29.88 11.24 0.16
N SER A 684 28.77 11.42 0.84
CA SER A 684 28.65 12.39 1.93
C SER A 684 29.29 11.87 3.22
N ALA A 685 29.85 12.76 4.03
CA ALA A 685 30.47 12.38 5.29
C ALA A 685 29.48 11.67 6.23
N GLU A 686 29.93 10.56 6.82
CA GLU A 686 29.13 9.76 7.77
C GLU A 686 29.20 10.31 9.19
N ARG A 687 30.08 11.23 9.46
CA ARG A 687 30.30 11.87 10.77
C ARG A 687 30.22 13.38 10.65
N ALA A 688 29.92 14.04 11.77
CA ALA A 688 29.98 15.49 11.84
C ALA A 688 31.45 15.97 11.84
N PRO A 689 31.79 17.07 11.17
CA PRO A 689 33.13 17.65 11.25
C PRO A 689 33.52 18.02 12.66
N GLY A 690 34.80 17.81 13.02
CA GLY A 690 35.37 18.34 14.26
C GLY A 690 35.17 17.52 15.53
N ASP A 691 34.33 16.45 15.49
CA ASP A 691 34.17 15.54 16.65
C ASP A 691 34.95 14.25 16.41
N PRO A 692 35.85 13.82 17.33
CA PRO A 692 36.63 12.58 17.14
C PRO A 692 35.76 11.32 17.13
N LEU A 693 34.65 11.31 17.88
CA LEU A 693 33.68 10.19 17.93
C LEU A 693 32.24 10.66 17.79
N PRO A 694 31.87 11.40 16.75
CA PRO A 694 30.51 11.89 16.59
C PRO A 694 29.53 10.74 16.38
N PRO A 695 28.23 10.94 16.66
CA PRO A 695 27.22 9.94 16.35
C PRO A 695 27.21 9.66 14.84
N VAL A 696 27.12 8.38 14.48
CA VAL A 696 27.06 7.96 13.08
C VAL A 696 25.80 8.51 12.43
N GLN A 697 25.99 9.30 11.38
CA GLN A 697 24.89 9.86 10.61
C GLN A 697 24.36 8.83 9.61
N GLY A 698 23.05 8.70 9.51
CA GLY A 698 22.36 7.84 8.54
C GLY A 698 21.54 8.67 7.57
N HIS A 699 20.26 8.41 7.54
CA HIS A 699 19.30 9.00 6.59
C HIS A 699 18.99 10.50 6.82
N THR A 700 19.39 11.09 7.91
CA THR A 700 19.07 12.48 8.27
C THR A 700 20.31 13.37 8.18
N PHE A 701 20.10 14.71 8.16
CA PHE A 701 21.16 15.71 8.23
C PHE A 701 22.23 15.64 7.12
N TYR A 702 21.78 15.70 5.86
CA TYR A 702 22.67 15.81 4.71
C TYR A 702 23.27 17.23 4.52
N GLN A 703 22.87 18.19 5.33
CA GLN A 703 23.38 19.56 5.28
C GLN A 703 24.78 19.65 5.87
N GLY A 704 25.68 20.40 5.26
CA GLY A 704 27.07 20.57 5.60
C GLY A 704 27.91 20.87 4.35
N ASP A 705 29.22 20.87 4.46
CA ASP A 705 30.15 21.31 3.42
C ASP A 705 29.90 20.68 2.03
N ALA A 706 29.63 19.37 1.98
CA ALA A 706 29.32 18.67 0.73
C ALA A 706 27.98 19.13 0.11
N TYR A 707 27.03 19.46 0.92
CA TYR A 707 25.75 20.02 0.47
C TYR A 707 25.92 21.45 -0.07
N ASP A 708 26.60 22.30 0.71
CA ASP A 708 26.84 23.70 0.34
C ASP A 708 27.69 23.79 -0.94
N GLN A 709 28.69 22.92 -1.09
CA GLN A 709 29.51 22.80 -2.31
C GLN A 709 28.64 22.38 -3.52
N ALA A 710 27.78 21.37 -3.36
CA ALA A 710 26.92 20.90 -4.43
C ALA A 710 25.89 21.97 -4.87
N ILE A 711 25.33 22.74 -3.92
CA ILE A 711 24.45 23.88 -4.23
C ILE A 711 25.21 24.95 -4.98
N ALA A 712 26.45 25.28 -4.58
CA ALA A 712 27.27 26.28 -5.23
C ALA A 712 27.64 25.89 -6.67
N GLU A 713 28.02 24.64 -6.89
CA GLU A 713 28.33 24.08 -8.21
C GLU A 713 27.12 24.15 -9.15
N LEU A 714 25.97 23.63 -8.72
CA LEU A 714 24.74 23.66 -9.52
C LEU A 714 24.24 25.08 -9.81
N SER A 715 24.41 26.00 -8.86
CA SER A 715 24.04 27.40 -9.05
C SER A 715 24.97 28.11 -10.05
N HIS A 716 26.27 27.76 -10.04
CA HIS A 716 27.25 28.23 -11.01
C HIS A 716 26.90 27.74 -12.43
N ASP A 717 26.60 26.44 -12.58
CA ASP A 717 26.23 25.85 -13.87
C ASP A 717 24.95 26.52 -14.46
N LEU A 718 23.97 26.82 -13.60
CA LEU A 718 22.77 27.56 -14.04
C LEU A 718 23.07 28.98 -14.50
N ALA A 719 23.96 29.68 -13.80
CA ALA A 719 24.34 31.04 -14.17
C ALA A 719 25.09 31.07 -15.52
N THR A 720 25.97 30.11 -15.77
CA THR A 720 26.71 30.01 -17.04
C THR A 720 25.87 29.54 -18.22
N ALA A 721 24.86 28.69 -17.98
CA ALA A 721 23.91 28.26 -19.02
C ALA A 721 22.90 29.36 -19.42
N SER A 722 22.72 30.37 -18.59
CA SER A 722 21.79 31.47 -18.80
C SER A 722 22.44 32.71 -19.48
N SER A 723 23.77 32.77 -19.52
CA SER A 723 24.58 33.75 -20.23
C SER A 723 24.82 33.33 -21.70
#